data_9a44226b6b0c9741f5bce5f5c2b4d7f9
#
_entry.id   9a44226b6b0c9741f5bce5f5c2b4d7f9
#
_cell.length_a   1.000
_cell.length_b   1.000
_cell.length_c   1.000
_cell.angle_alpha   90.00
_cell.angle_beta   90.00
_cell.angle_gamma   90.00
#
_symmetry.space_group_name_H-M   'P 1'
#
loop_
_entity.id
_entity.type
_entity.pdbx_description
1 polymer ?
#
loop_
_entity_poly.entity_id
_entity_poly.type
_entity_poly.pdbx_seq_one_letter_code
_entity_poly.pdbx_strand_id
1 'polypeptide(L)'
;MPSSRRRASARAALALVAAALTLLGASSATQAATNPISIVVKVGYSSFVKAQQWMPVTINLSNQGQDVNGTLEVTAAIGPGQSGQPFESVIYQTPVSLPAGATKNLRTYLVEDQVPSTVSVRLVASGRVLASADSQTNQAATQLIGVLSDQNAAFDGFSAVHPGSIAANVVHLTLEDVGDSAILLRAFDLIAIDDFATDTLTAAQRSALTDYVQNGGELLLGTGASWRKTLAGVSAEILPMQIGGTTTLSPAPALDMLPGVEVATGSLNPAAQAWLSGGNRPLLAERFVGGGSVTLATFDWTQEPIASWGGASTLLRQILVRTVFATASSQNVNFGGPFGSSGTSVTERSSGLSQALSNLPALDLPSLVVIGLLVLTYVLLVGPINYLALRALHRRALAWVTVPLIAIIASAGAFGTGAFTKGRSVQTNQVSIIHLQPGWDRAYEESYTGILTPTRGDYQVTVAGAPLLISPTSSYTGGINTDLIRVGSNNSVALPSMTAYTLRGFATEGLVSAPQLTGTASLSNGKLHGTIRNLSSLPFTDAVVLAGDGFQILPTLAPGATVTFDVTPKVSSMLTGQPAYMSIYPTSYYYTGVGSPTSQSADADREAFAKMIILGLVSGSNFGFSPAITPMVVAWSKQPAQDVTVAGSRPRTTNETAVVLPLQVTGIGAGVVPAGMVLSRFTDINGDSQPAQPGAVVMQNGTVSYDFAPVLAPGSHLDSASIDSTYAGGKGQVPGSPTQTLRAKVWDWQRSAWIPLSYNAGGVTSVPSAAINPASGEVRLEVAAGGSSAVFGQVTLTGTVT
;
A
#
# COMPACT_ATOMS: atom_id res chain seq x y z
N MET A 1 -17.20 -76.81 -62.72
CA MET A 1 -18.11 -76.11 -61.76
C MET A 1 -17.38 -75.86 -60.45
N PRO A 2 -16.82 -74.67 -60.21
CA PRO A 2 -16.71 -73.99 -58.93
C PRO A 2 -16.66 -72.47 -59.12
N SER A 3 -17.74 -71.77 -59.33
CA SER A 3 -17.77 -70.35 -59.46
C SER A 3 -18.91 -69.65 -58.69
N SER A 4 -19.85 -70.44 -58.06
CA SER A 4 -21.00 -69.83 -57.35
C SER A 4 -20.79 -69.60 -55.83
N ARG A 5 -19.89 -70.34 -55.19
CA ARG A 5 -19.60 -70.11 -53.72
C ARG A 5 -18.72 -68.90 -53.39
N ARG A 6 -17.93 -68.38 -54.23
CA ARG A 6 -17.11 -67.20 -53.98
C ARG A 6 -17.87 -65.88 -54.14
N ARG A 7 -18.99 -65.85 -54.85
CA ARG A 7 -19.84 -64.64 -54.98
C ARG A 7 -20.81 -64.44 -53.81
N ALA A 8 -21.20 -65.58 -53.14
CA ALA A 8 -22.07 -65.52 -51.99
C ALA A 8 -21.27 -64.99 -50.73
N SER A 9 -20.08 -65.45 -50.53
CA SER A 9 -19.21 -65.01 -49.43
C SER A 9 -18.76 -63.54 -49.55
N ALA A 10 -18.53 -63.02 -50.76
CA ALA A 10 -18.17 -61.62 -51.03
C ALA A 10 -19.38 -60.70 -50.77
N ARG A 11 -20.60 -61.14 -51.08
CA ARG A 11 -21.81 -60.35 -50.78
C ARG A 11 -22.18 -60.36 -49.32
N ALA A 12 -21.96 -61.44 -48.59
CA ALA A 12 -22.13 -61.51 -47.15
C ALA A 12 -21.07 -60.66 -46.42
N ALA A 13 -19.81 -60.63 -46.85
CA ALA A 13 -18.77 -59.80 -46.32
C ALA A 13 -19.02 -58.29 -46.59
N LEU A 14 -19.53 -57.94 -47.76
CA LEU A 14 -19.86 -56.54 -48.10
C LEU A 14 -21.11 -56.06 -47.33
N ALA A 15 -22.09 -56.93 -47.05
CA ALA A 15 -23.28 -56.61 -46.21
C ALA A 15 -22.88 -56.45 -44.73
N LEU A 16 -21.95 -57.25 -44.24
CA LEU A 16 -21.41 -57.07 -42.88
C LEU A 16 -20.57 -55.80 -42.71
N VAL A 17 -19.78 -55.42 -43.69
CA VAL A 17 -19.00 -54.16 -43.70
C VAL A 17 -19.96 -52.95 -43.82
N ALA A 18 -21.01 -53.05 -44.65
CA ALA A 18 -22.01 -52.00 -44.76
C ALA A 18 -22.86 -51.83 -43.45
N ALA A 19 -23.19 -52.95 -42.77
CA ALA A 19 -23.86 -52.92 -41.47
C ALA A 19 -22.93 -52.42 -40.33
N ALA A 20 -21.64 -52.70 -40.38
CA ALA A 20 -20.65 -52.14 -39.43
C ALA A 20 -20.38 -50.64 -39.69
N LEU A 21 -20.41 -50.18 -40.94
CA LEU A 21 -20.29 -48.76 -41.29
C LEU A 21 -21.58 -47.95 -40.91
N THR A 22 -22.75 -48.56 -40.97
CA THR A 22 -23.99 -47.87 -40.47
C THR A 22 -24.07 -47.86 -38.96
N LEU A 23 -23.48 -48.82 -38.23
CA LEU A 23 -23.38 -48.81 -36.76
C LEU A 23 -22.28 -47.86 -36.28
N LEU A 24 -21.23 -47.55 -37.06
CA LEU A 24 -20.21 -46.51 -36.75
C LEU A 24 -20.66 -45.10 -37.17
N GLY A 25 -21.71 -44.95 -37.96
CA GLY A 25 -22.29 -43.67 -38.34
C GLY A 25 -23.38 -43.12 -37.43
N ALA A 26 -23.81 -43.91 -36.42
CA ALA A 26 -24.67 -43.47 -35.34
C ALA A 26 -23.83 -43.01 -34.12
N SER A 27 -22.78 -42.21 -34.35
CA SER A 27 -22.34 -41.32 -33.30
C SER A 27 -23.51 -40.36 -33.08
N SER A 28 -24.37 -40.68 -32.10
CA SER A 28 -25.17 -39.69 -31.44
C SER A 28 -24.28 -38.48 -31.22
N ALA A 29 -24.54 -37.41 -31.94
CA ALA A 29 -24.12 -36.11 -31.52
C ALA A 29 -24.67 -35.98 -30.09
N THR A 30 -23.86 -36.30 -29.11
CA THR A 30 -24.09 -35.86 -27.76
C THR A 30 -24.12 -34.36 -27.88
N GLN A 31 -25.31 -33.77 -28.04
CA GLN A 31 -25.46 -32.35 -27.75
C GLN A 31 -24.81 -32.20 -26.39
N ALA A 32 -23.68 -31.50 -26.36
CA ALA A 32 -23.10 -31.11 -25.11
C ALA A 32 -24.22 -30.42 -24.35
N ALA A 33 -24.68 -31.05 -23.26
CA ALA A 33 -25.74 -30.49 -22.46
C ALA A 33 -25.26 -29.07 -22.09
N THR A 34 -25.90 -28.07 -22.68
CA THR A 34 -25.58 -26.67 -22.34
C THR A 34 -25.74 -26.57 -20.84
N ASN A 35 -24.66 -26.27 -20.16
CA ASN A 35 -24.69 -26.07 -18.71
C ASN A 35 -25.79 -25.04 -18.44
N PRO A 36 -26.82 -25.37 -17.64
CA PRO A 36 -27.92 -24.46 -17.36
C PRO A 36 -27.48 -23.20 -16.62
N ILE A 37 -26.24 -23.17 -16.13
CA ILE A 37 -25.67 -22.02 -15.44
C ILE A 37 -24.54 -21.45 -16.30
N SER A 38 -24.63 -20.16 -16.61
CA SER A 38 -23.57 -19.42 -17.26
C SER A 38 -22.92 -18.45 -16.28
N ILE A 39 -21.60 -18.33 -16.37
CA ILE A 39 -20.78 -17.39 -15.60
C ILE A 39 -20.01 -16.53 -16.59
N VAL A 40 -20.12 -15.21 -16.44
CA VAL A 40 -19.27 -14.23 -17.16
C VAL A 40 -18.47 -13.45 -16.13
N VAL A 41 -17.16 -13.42 -16.31
CA VAL A 41 -16.23 -12.81 -15.35
C VAL A 41 -15.49 -11.66 -16.03
N LYS A 42 -15.41 -10.52 -15.35
CA LYS A 42 -14.56 -9.38 -15.69
C LYS A 42 -13.66 -9.09 -14.50
N VAL A 43 -12.36 -8.93 -14.74
CA VAL A 43 -11.36 -8.70 -13.69
C VAL A 43 -10.67 -7.37 -13.94
N GLY A 44 -10.42 -6.63 -12.87
CA GLY A 44 -9.73 -5.35 -12.93
C GLY A 44 -10.55 -4.25 -13.63
N TYR A 45 -9.85 -3.25 -14.06
CA TYR A 45 -10.38 -2.10 -14.78
C TYR A 45 -10.00 -2.23 -16.26
N SER A 46 -10.98 -2.51 -17.12
CA SER A 46 -10.74 -2.88 -18.53
C SER A 46 -9.68 -4.01 -18.69
N SER A 47 -9.70 -4.97 -17.79
CA SER A 47 -8.72 -6.07 -17.63
C SER A 47 -7.33 -5.65 -17.13
N PHE A 48 -7.08 -4.37 -16.89
CA PHE A 48 -5.84 -3.94 -16.25
C PHE A 48 -5.91 -4.14 -14.74
N VAL A 49 -4.83 -4.68 -14.19
CA VAL A 49 -4.65 -4.91 -12.76
C VAL A 49 -3.25 -4.52 -12.32
N LYS A 50 -3.08 -4.15 -11.06
CA LYS A 50 -1.79 -3.90 -10.42
C LYS A 50 -1.52 -4.95 -9.36
N ALA A 51 -0.27 -5.43 -9.29
CA ALA A 51 0.19 -6.24 -8.17
C ALA A 51 -0.01 -5.48 -6.85
N GLN A 52 -0.33 -6.21 -5.80
CA GLN A 52 -0.42 -5.69 -4.44
C GLN A 52 -1.55 -4.64 -4.25
N GLN A 53 -2.44 -4.49 -5.22
CA GLN A 53 -3.62 -3.64 -5.14
C GLN A 53 -4.89 -4.47 -5.23
N TRP A 54 -5.93 -4.06 -4.52
CA TRP A 54 -7.25 -4.70 -4.59
C TRP A 54 -7.81 -4.56 -6.00
N MET A 55 -8.10 -5.69 -6.62
CA MET A 55 -8.69 -5.74 -7.95
C MET A 55 -10.14 -6.20 -7.88
N PRO A 56 -11.06 -5.50 -8.55
CA PRO A 56 -12.46 -5.91 -8.63
C PRO A 56 -12.61 -7.13 -9.54
N VAL A 57 -13.50 -8.05 -9.13
CA VAL A 57 -13.98 -9.16 -9.94
C VAL A 57 -15.48 -9.06 -10.03
N THR A 58 -15.97 -8.71 -11.21
CA THR A 58 -17.40 -8.62 -11.51
C THR A 58 -17.86 -9.93 -12.13
N ILE A 59 -18.86 -10.55 -11.53
CA ILE A 59 -19.36 -11.88 -11.86
C ILE A 59 -20.84 -11.79 -12.22
N ASN A 60 -21.16 -12.03 -13.47
CA ASN A 60 -22.55 -12.15 -13.94
C ASN A 60 -22.93 -13.60 -14.03
N LEU A 61 -23.94 -13.99 -13.24
CA LEU A 61 -24.49 -15.35 -13.18
C LEU A 61 -25.87 -15.37 -13.84
N SER A 62 -26.12 -16.38 -14.64
CA SER A 62 -27.45 -16.66 -15.18
C SER A 62 -27.78 -18.13 -15.00
N ASN A 63 -28.95 -18.43 -14.45
CA ASN A 63 -29.43 -19.81 -14.21
C ASN A 63 -30.69 -20.11 -15.06
N GLN A 64 -30.54 -20.96 -16.02
CA GLN A 64 -31.66 -21.49 -16.85
C GLN A 64 -32.16 -22.85 -16.33
N GLY A 65 -31.62 -23.32 -15.20
CA GLY A 65 -31.95 -24.60 -14.59
C GLY A 65 -32.81 -24.47 -13.33
N GLN A 66 -32.61 -25.38 -12.39
CA GLN A 66 -33.27 -25.39 -11.08
C GLN A 66 -32.60 -24.42 -10.11
N ASP A 67 -33.27 -24.15 -8.97
CA ASP A 67 -32.72 -23.32 -7.90
C ASP A 67 -31.38 -23.86 -7.40
N VAL A 68 -30.40 -22.99 -7.25
CA VAL A 68 -29.09 -23.33 -6.75
C VAL A 68 -28.73 -22.45 -5.56
N ASN A 69 -28.39 -23.11 -4.44
CA ASN A 69 -27.73 -22.48 -3.30
C ASN A 69 -26.30 -23.03 -3.22
N GLY A 70 -25.34 -22.17 -3.39
CA GLY A 70 -23.94 -22.55 -3.46
C GLY A 70 -23.00 -21.48 -2.96
N THR A 71 -21.74 -21.66 -3.26
CA THR A 71 -20.66 -20.72 -2.95
C THR A 71 -19.90 -20.43 -4.24
N LEU A 72 -19.71 -19.17 -4.52
CA LEU A 72 -18.75 -18.72 -5.51
C LEU A 72 -17.35 -18.75 -4.91
N GLU A 73 -16.43 -19.39 -5.59
CA GLU A 73 -15.02 -19.46 -5.26
C GLU A 73 -14.25 -18.69 -6.32
N VAL A 74 -13.48 -17.70 -5.90
CA VAL A 74 -12.61 -16.90 -6.76
C VAL A 74 -11.17 -17.18 -6.38
N THR A 75 -10.37 -17.57 -7.37
CA THR A 75 -8.95 -17.89 -7.21
C THR A 75 -8.13 -17.19 -8.29
N ALA A 76 -6.92 -16.79 -7.96
CA ALA A 76 -5.98 -16.22 -8.90
C ALA A 76 -4.90 -17.25 -9.28
N ALA A 77 -4.62 -17.41 -10.58
CA ALA A 77 -3.49 -18.21 -11.04
C ALA A 77 -2.27 -17.32 -11.20
N ILE A 78 -1.32 -17.48 -10.31
CA ILE A 78 -0.01 -16.84 -10.40
C ILE A 78 0.93 -17.83 -11.07
N GLY A 79 1.73 -17.35 -12.03
CA GLY A 79 2.72 -18.19 -12.71
C GLY A 79 3.71 -18.82 -11.71
N PRO A 80 4.42 -19.90 -12.10
CA PRO A 80 5.40 -20.50 -11.21
C PRO A 80 6.46 -19.48 -10.84
N GLY A 81 6.68 -19.30 -9.54
CA GLY A 81 7.72 -18.41 -9.03
C GLY A 81 9.12 -18.83 -9.49
N GLN A 82 10.09 -17.96 -9.31
CA GLN A 82 11.51 -18.24 -9.65
C GLN A 82 12.04 -19.53 -9.02
N SER A 83 11.43 -20.00 -7.94
CA SER A 83 11.78 -21.25 -7.24
C SER A 83 11.07 -22.50 -7.80
N GLY A 84 10.15 -22.37 -8.76
CA GLY A 84 9.35 -23.47 -9.29
C GLY A 84 8.35 -24.08 -8.30
N GLN A 85 8.19 -23.48 -7.11
CA GLN A 85 7.19 -23.88 -6.12
C GLN A 85 5.83 -23.26 -6.47
N PRO A 86 4.73 -24.01 -6.36
CA PRO A 86 3.39 -23.42 -6.48
C PRO A 86 3.20 -22.42 -5.34
N PHE A 87 2.69 -21.24 -5.68
CA PHE A 87 2.28 -20.28 -4.66
C PHE A 87 1.11 -20.83 -3.86
N GLU A 88 1.02 -20.43 -2.59
CA GLU A 88 -0.18 -20.68 -1.77
C GLU A 88 -1.37 -20.01 -2.46
N SER A 89 -2.40 -20.78 -2.77
CA SER A 89 -3.61 -20.25 -3.39
C SER A 89 -4.60 -19.85 -2.32
N VAL A 90 -5.06 -18.60 -2.37
CA VAL A 90 -6.15 -18.11 -1.54
C VAL A 90 -7.45 -18.28 -2.30
N ILE A 91 -8.48 -18.77 -1.62
CA ILE A 91 -9.83 -18.90 -2.19
C ILE A 91 -10.74 -17.88 -1.50
N TYR A 92 -11.23 -16.91 -2.28
CA TYR A 92 -12.23 -15.96 -1.82
C TYR A 92 -13.61 -16.56 -2.06
N GLN A 93 -14.37 -16.76 -0.99
CA GLN A 93 -15.69 -17.41 -1.03
C GLN A 93 -16.81 -16.41 -0.76
N THR A 94 -17.81 -16.41 -1.62
CA THR A 94 -19.04 -15.61 -1.44
C THR A 94 -20.26 -16.54 -1.56
N PRO A 95 -21.12 -16.66 -0.53
CA PRO A 95 -22.34 -17.45 -0.63
C PRO A 95 -23.30 -16.83 -1.65
N VAL A 96 -23.90 -17.66 -2.47
CA VAL A 96 -24.86 -17.23 -3.48
C VAL A 96 -26.08 -18.12 -3.52
N SER A 97 -27.27 -17.49 -3.59
CA SER A 97 -28.52 -18.13 -3.92
C SER A 97 -28.92 -17.66 -5.31
N LEU A 98 -29.15 -18.58 -6.22
CA LEU A 98 -29.45 -18.34 -7.63
C LEU A 98 -30.72 -19.13 -8.03
N PRO A 99 -31.90 -18.52 -7.89
CA PRO A 99 -33.18 -19.18 -8.28
C PRO A 99 -33.21 -19.52 -9.78
N ALA A 100 -34.11 -20.37 -10.15
CA ALA A 100 -34.41 -20.72 -11.54
C ALA A 100 -34.79 -19.48 -12.36
N GLY A 101 -34.21 -19.31 -13.55
CA GLY A 101 -34.40 -18.15 -14.41
C GLY A 101 -33.78 -16.84 -13.94
N ALA A 102 -33.08 -16.85 -12.81
CA ALA A 102 -32.50 -15.62 -12.27
C ALA A 102 -31.17 -15.25 -12.93
N THR A 103 -30.97 -13.95 -13.06
CA THR A 103 -29.65 -13.36 -13.35
C THR A 103 -29.20 -12.54 -12.14
N LYS A 104 -27.93 -12.69 -11.74
CA LYS A 104 -27.35 -12.00 -10.59
C LYS A 104 -25.99 -11.41 -10.96
N ASN A 105 -25.81 -10.13 -10.67
CA ASN A 105 -24.51 -9.46 -10.76
C ASN A 105 -23.92 -9.39 -9.35
N LEU A 106 -22.68 -9.87 -9.20
CA LEU A 106 -21.94 -9.86 -7.96
C LEU A 106 -20.59 -9.22 -8.20
N ARG A 107 -20.13 -8.46 -7.23
CA ARG A 107 -18.80 -7.88 -7.23
C ARG A 107 -18.06 -8.34 -5.98
N THR A 108 -16.86 -8.85 -6.18
CA THR A 108 -15.93 -9.21 -5.11
C THR A 108 -14.56 -8.61 -5.42
N TYR A 109 -13.66 -8.72 -4.48
CA TYR A 109 -12.32 -8.16 -4.60
C TYR A 109 -11.31 -9.22 -4.17
N LEU A 110 -10.15 -9.19 -4.81
CA LEU A 110 -8.99 -9.98 -4.41
C LEU A 110 -7.71 -9.16 -4.51
N VAL A 111 -6.70 -9.55 -3.77
CA VAL A 111 -5.36 -8.94 -3.81
C VAL A 111 -4.32 -10.06 -3.88
N GLU A 112 -3.31 -9.86 -4.71
CA GLU A 112 -2.20 -10.79 -4.90
C GLU A 112 -0.87 -10.03 -4.93
N ASP A 113 0.20 -10.68 -4.48
CA ASP A 113 1.55 -10.09 -4.48
C ASP A 113 2.10 -9.86 -5.88
N GLN A 114 1.64 -10.65 -6.84
CA GLN A 114 2.01 -10.54 -8.25
C GLN A 114 0.75 -10.43 -9.09
N VAL A 115 0.88 -9.88 -10.29
CA VAL A 115 -0.23 -9.83 -11.24
C VAL A 115 -0.58 -11.26 -11.65
N PRO A 116 -1.79 -11.75 -11.35
CA PRO A 116 -2.22 -13.07 -11.81
C PRO A 116 -2.36 -13.07 -13.34
N SER A 117 -2.06 -14.17 -13.97
CA SER A 117 -2.30 -14.34 -15.41
C SER A 117 -3.78 -14.60 -15.71
N THR A 118 -4.46 -15.24 -14.79
CA THR A 118 -5.86 -15.66 -14.93
C THR A 118 -6.54 -15.65 -13.57
N VAL A 119 -7.77 -15.18 -13.53
CA VAL A 119 -8.65 -15.33 -12.38
C VAL A 119 -9.77 -16.30 -12.74
N SER A 120 -9.91 -17.35 -11.92
CA SER A 120 -10.90 -18.39 -12.08
C SER A 120 -12.04 -18.21 -11.09
N VAL A 121 -13.26 -18.29 -11.58
CA VAL A 121 -14.48 -18.26 -10.76
C VAL A 121 -15.23 -19.57 -10.92
N ARG A 122 -15.54 -20.22 -9.80
CA ARG A 122 -16.27 -21.49 -9.77
C ARG A 122 -17.51 -21.36 -8.88
N LEU A 123 -18.65 -21.86 -9.36
CA LEU A 123 -19.84 -22.04 -8.54
C LEU A 123 -19.86 -23.46 -8.00
N VAL A 124 -19.74 -23.59 -6.70
CA VAL A 124 -19.70 -24.87 -5.99
C VAL A 124 -20.98 -25.05 -5.17
N ALA A 125 -21.69 -26.18 -5.36
CA ALA A 125 -22.81 -26.55 -4.52
C ALA A 125 -22.75 -28.06 -4.19
N SER A 126 -23.02 -28.39 -2.94
CA SER A 126 -22.94 -29.77 -2.43
C SER A 126 -21.63 -30.48 -2.75
N GLY A 127 -20.51 -29.73 -2.69
CA GLY A 127 -19.16 -30.24 -2.96
C GLY A 127 -18.83 -30.50 -4.43
N ARG A 128 -19.68 -30.04 -5.38
CA ARG A 128 -19.47 -30.19 -6.82
C ARG A 128 -19.40 -28.83 -7.50
N VAL A 129 -18.48 -28.69 -8.45
CA VAL A 129 -18.44 -27.54 -9.34
C VAL A 129 -19.57 -27.65 -10.35
N LEU A 130 -20.51 -26.71 -10.31
CA LEU A 130 -21.66 -26.63 -11.22
C LEU A 130 -21.31 -25.88 -12.50
N ALA A 131 -20.54 -24.81 -12.39
CA ALA A 131 -20.07 -24.00 -13.52
C ALA A 131 -18.74 -23.33 -13.15
N SER A 132 -17.94 -23.02 -14.15
CA SER A 132 -16.70 -22.26 -14.00
C SER A 132 -16.45 -21.34 -15.18
N ALA A 133 -15.76 -20.25 -14.95
CA ALA A 133 -15.29 -19.34 -15.99
C ALA A 133 -13.97 -18.73 -15.57
N ASP A 134 -13.12 -18.46 -16.56
CA ASP A 134 -11.80 -17.86 -16.39
C ASP A 134 -11.76 -16.51 -17.11
N SER A 135 -11.04 -15.56 -16.53
CA SER A 135 -10.76 -14.26 -17.13
C SER A 135 -9.27 -14.00 -17.12
N GLN A 136 -8.73 -13.62 -18.29
CA GLN A 136 -7.34 -13.19 -18.41
C GLN A 136 -7.19 -11.77 -17.85
N THR A 137 -6.01 -11.47 -17.32
CA THR A 137 -5.66 -10.14 -16.82
C THR A 137 -4.46 -9.58 -17.57
N ASN A 138 -4.39 -8.27 -17.63
CA ASN A 138 -3.25 -7.54 -18.17
C ASN A 138 -2.58 -6.76 -17.03
N GLN A 139 -1.26 -6.85 -16.95
CA GLN A 139 -0.54 -5.98 -16.05
C GLN A 139 -0.72 -4.53 -16.49
N ALA A 140 -1.17 -3.66 -15.58
CA ALA A 140 -1.18 -2.24 -15.84
C ALA A 140 0.25 -1.75 -16.10
N ALA A 141 0.39 -0.72 -16.94
CA ALA A 141 1.61 0.06 -17.04
C ALA A 141 1.96 0.64 -15.66
N THR A 142 3.12 1.29 -15.55
CA THR A 142 3.58 1.88 -14.28
C THR A 142 2.52 2.75 -13.61
N GLN A 143 1.70 3.43 -14.44
CA GLN A 143 0.64 4.33 -13.98
C GLN A 143 -0.71 3.85 -14.49
N LEU A 144 -1.72 3.88 -13.63
CA LEU A 144 -3.11 3.62 -13.98
C LEU A 144 -3.94 4.85 -13.68
N ILE A 145 -4.54 5.43 -14.71
CA ILE A 145 -5.37 6.64 -14.61
C ILE A 145 -6.82 6.27 -14.83
N GLY A 146 -7.65 6.51 -13.82
CA GLY A 146 -9.10 6.34 -13.91
C GLY A 146 -9.76 7.62 -14.41
N VAL A 147 -10.62 7.54 -15.41
CA VAL A 147 -11.32 8.70 -15.99
C VAL A 147 -12.82 8.55 -15.82
N LEU A 148 -13.46 9.55 -15.22
CA LEU A 148 -14.91 9.73 -15.17
C LEU A 148 -15.28 10.89 -16.06
N SER A 149 -15.84 10.61 -17.22
CA SER A 149 -16.32 11.61 -18.18
C SER A 149 -17.43 11.02 -19.05
N ASP A 150 -18.37 11.85 -19.46
CA ASP A 150 -19.38 11.47 -20.47
C ASP A 150 -18.79 11.47 -21.90
N GLN A 151 -17.52 11.92 -22.05
CA GLN A 151 -16.79 11.95 -23.32
C GLN A 151 -15.81 10.77 -23.38
N ASN A 152 -16.00 9.89 -24.35
CA ASN A 152 -15.24 8.63 -24.44
C ASN A 152 -13.73 8.78 -24.67
N ALA A 153 -13.25 9.94 -25.12
CA ALA A 153 -11.82 10.19 -25.38
C ALA A 153 -11.20 11.20 -24.38
N ALA A 154 -11.95 11.57 -23.32
CA ALA A 154 -11.44 12.49 -22.31
C ALA A 154 -10.16 11.94 -21.70
N PHE A 155 -9.12 12.78 -21.64
CA PHE A 155 -7.81 12.44 -21.04
C PHE A 155 -7.04 11.28 -21.68
N ASP A 156 -7.45 10.73 -22.84
CA ASP A 156 -6.69 9.71 -23.55
C ASP A 156 -5.25 10.15 -23.86
N GLY A 157 -5.04 11.47 -23.96
CA GLY A 157 -3.74 12.09 -24.12
C GLY A 157 -2.71 11.70 -23.05
N PHE A 158 -3.13 11.26 -21.86
CA PHE A 158 -2.23 10.75 -20.84
C PHE A 158 -1.46 9.50 -21.29
N SER A 159 -2.08 8.65 -22.12
CA SER A 159 -1.44 7.46 -22.66
C SER A 159 -0.31 7.77 -23.65
N ALA A 160 -0.31 8.97 -24.24
CA ALA A 160 0.68 9.44 -25.19
C ALA A 160 1.84 10.22 -24.54
N VAL A 161 1.69 10.63 -23.26
CA VAL A 161 2.73 11.36 -22.54
C VAL A 161 3.50 10.41 -21.64
N HIS A 162 4.83 10.44 -21.70
CA HIS A 162 5.71 9.52 -21.00
C HIS A 162 6.76 10.30 -20.21
N PRO A 163 6.38 10.93 -19.07
CA PRO A 163 7.38 11.57 -18.23
C PRO A 163 8.33 10.51 -17.71
N GLY A 164 9.62 10.66 -18.00
CA GLY A 164 10.59 9.69 -17.53
C GLY A 164 10.42 8.27 -18.07
N SER A 165 9.95 8.08 -19.30
CA SER A 165 9.60 6.78 -19.89
C SER A 165 8.56 5.99 -19.08
N ILE A 166 7.84 6.64 -18.19
CA ILE A 166 6.76 6.02 -17.45
C ILE A 166 5.50 6.03 -18.32
N ALA A 167 5.02 4.84 -18.63
CA ALA A 167 3.79 4.68 -19.39
C ALA A 167 2.58 4.73 -18.47
N ALA A 168 1.49 5.33 -18.96
CA ALA A 168 0.20 5.35 -18.29
C ALA A 168 -0.84 4.56 -19.10
N ASN A 169 -1.65 3.75 -18.43
CA ASN A 169 -2.90 3.24 -18.97
C ASN A 169 -4.05 4.13 -18.52
N VAL A 170 -4.86 4.56 -19.46
CA VAL A 170 -6.08 5.30 -19.21
C VAL A 170 -7.27 4.34 -19.25
N VAL A 171 -8.10 4.38 -18.22
CA VAL A 171 -9.29 3.55 -18.11
C VAL A 171 -10.50 4.43 -17.87
N HIS A 172 -11.47 4.37 -18.79
CA HIS A 172 -12.76 5.05 -18.62
C HIS A 172 -13.63 4.25 -17.65
N LEU A 173 -13.96 4.88 -16.53
CA LEU A 173 -14.70 4.28 -15.44
C LEU A 173 -16.20 4.48 -15.63
N THR A 174 -16.97 3.46 -15.31
CA THR A 174 -18.42 3.55 -15.15
C THR A 174 -18.75 3.85 -13.68
N LEU A 175 -20.00 4.19 -13.38
CA LEU A 175 -20.50 4.32 -12.00
C LEU A 175 -20.22 3.08 -11.15
N GLU A 176 -20.30 1.89 -11.77
CA GLU A 176 -20.04 0.63 -11.09
C GLU A 176 -18.54 0.44 -10.77
N ASP A 177 -17.65 1.06 -11.55
CA ASP A 177 -16.21 0.93 -11.35
C ASP A 177 -15.69 1.78 -10.19
N VAL A 178 -16.44 2.82 -9.81
CA VAL A 178 -16.11 3.60 -8.62
C VAL A 178 -16.45 2.77 -7.38
N GLY A 179 -15.42 2.40 -6.62
CA GLY A 179 -15.58 1.64 -5.38
C GLY A 179 -16.29 2.48 -4.29
N ASP A 180 -16.91 1.79 -3.36
CA ASP A 180 -17.55 2.38 -2.18
C ASP A 180 -16.58 2.58 -0.99
N SER A 181 -15.32 2.24 -1.18
CA SER A 181 -14.23 2.42 -0.24
C SER A 181 -13.00 2.98 -0.94
N ALA A 182 -12.31 3.91 -0.30
CA ALA A 182 -11.08 4.50 -0.80
C ALA A 182 -9.97 3.46 -1.07
N ILE A 183 -9.95 2.36 -0.30
CA ILE A 183 -8.98 1.29 -0.47
C ILE A 183 -9.10 0.64 -1.86
N LEU A 184 -10.32 0.56 -2.39
CA LEU A 184 -10.59 0.00 -3.70
C LEU A 184 -10.18 0.94 -4.85
N LEU A 185 -10.05 2.24 -4.56
CA LEU A 185 -9.59 3.25 -5.52
C LEU A 185 -8.06 3.35 -5.57
N ARG A 186 -7.35 2.72 -4.64
CA ARG A 186 -5.88 2.76 -4.51
C ARG A 186 -5.14 2.23 -5.75
N ALA A 187 -5.80 1.43 -6.59
CA ALA A 187 -5.22 0.96 -7.83
C ALA A 187 -4.90 2.12 -8.81
N PHE A 188 -5.61 3.25 -8.69
CA PHE A 188 -5.38 4.42 -9.53
C PHE A 188 -4.31 5.32 -8.91
N ASP A 189 -3.37 5.77 -9.74
CA ASP A 189 -2.38 6.79 -9.37
C ASP A 189 -2.98 8.19 -9.50
N LEU A 190 -3.95 8.35 -10.40
CA LEU A 190 -4.69 9.58 -10.65
C LEU A 190 -6.13 9.22 -11.04
N ILE A 191 -7.10 9.90 -10.45
CA ILE A 191 -8.49 9.89 -10.93
C ILE A 191 -8.78 11.25 -11.55
N ALA A 192 -9.18 11.27 -12.82
CA ALA A 192 -9.54 12.48 -13.55
C ALA A 192 -11.05 12.51 -13.78
N ILE A 193 -11.69 13.63 -13.46
CA ILE A 193 -13.14 13.85 -13.61
C ILE A 193 -13.36 15.12 -14.40
N ASP A 194 -14.06 15.02 -15.54
CA ASP A 194 -14.43 16.17 -16.37
C ASP A 194 -15.73 15.90 -17.09
N ASP A 195 -16.61 16.90 -17.16
CA ASP A 195 -17.94 16.82 -17.78
C ASP A 195 -18.72 15.55 -17.36
N PHE A 196 -18.70 15.22 -16.07
CA PHE A 196 -19.37 14.07 -15.50
C PHE A 196 -20.30 14.49 -14.34
N ALA A 197 -21.51 13.92 -14.30
CA ALA A 197 -22.49 14.21 -13.25
C ALA A 197 -22.14 13.49 -11.94
N THR A 198 -21.25 14.07 -11.13
CA THR A 198 -20.76 13.45 -9.89
C THR A 198 -21.82 13.28 -8.80
N ASP A 199 -22.95 13.98 -8.89
CA ASP A 199 -24.11 13.79 -8.00
C ASP A 199 -24.82 12.46 -8.23
N THR A 200 -24.61 11.80 -9.39
CA THR A 200 -25.10 10.44 -9.66
C THR A 200 -24.35 9.36 -8.86
N LEU A 201 -23.18 9.65 -8.36
CA LEU A 201 -22.45 8.78 -7.44
C LEU A 201 -23.23 8.61 -6.14
N THR A 202 -23.21 7.41 -5.58
CA THR A 202 -23.80 7.16 -4.28
C THR A 202 -23.05 7.92 -3.16
N ALA A 203 -23.68 8.10 -2.02
CA ALA A 203 -23.03 8.75 -0.88
C ALA A 203 -21.72 8.03 -0.46
N ALA A 204 -21.71 6.70 -0.52
CA ALA A 204 -20.52 5.91 -0.22
C ALA A 204 -19.38 6.15 -1.23
N GLN A 205 -19.70 6.19 -2.53
CA GLN A 205 -18.70 6.48 -3.57
C GLN A 205 -18.13 7.91 -3.45
N ARG A 206 -18.99 8.91 -3.17
CA ARG A 206 -18.51 10.28 -2.93
C ARG A 206 -17.61 10.37 -1.70
N SER A 207 -17.98 9.68 -0.62
CA SER A 207 -17.09 9.57 0.56
C SER A 207 -15.79 8.87 0.19
N ALA A 208 -15.84 7.80 -0.58
CA ALA A 208 -14.65 7.06 -1.00
C ALA A 208 -13.67 7.92 -1.81
N LEU A 209 -14.17 8.80 -2.71
CA LEU A 209 -13.32 9.75 -3.43
C LEU A 209 -12.64 10.76 -2.47
N THR A 210 -13.37 11.26 -1.49
CA THR A 210 -12.82 12.18 -0.50
C THR A 210 -11.77 11.49 0.37
N ASP A 211 -12.08 10.30 0.87
CA ASP A 211 -11.16 9.47 1.66
C ASP A 211 -9.94 9.04 0.83
N TYR A 212 -10.10 8.81 -0.47
CA TYR A 212 -9.01 8.48 -1.39
C TYR A 212 -7.98 9.62 -1.43
N VAL A 213 -8.42 10.87 -1.61
CA VAL A 213 -7.52 12.03 -1.57
C VAL A 213 -6.89 12.19 -0.20
N GLN A 214 -7.67 12.11 0.88
CA GLN A 214 -7.16 12.23 2.26
C GLN A 214 -6.04 11.22 2.55
N ASN A 215 -6.12 10.04 1.97
CA ASN A 215 -5.15 8.97 2.20
C ASN A 215 -4.03 8.89 1.15
N GLY A 216 -3.84 9.90 0.32
CA GLY A 216 -2.71 9.99 -0.60
C GLY A 216 -3.04 9.84 -2.08
N GLY A 217 -4.33 9.77 -2.43
CA GLY A 217 -4.78 9.72 -3.81
C GLY A 217 -4.74 11.09 -4.49
N GLU A 218 -4.60 11.08 -5.81
CA GLU A 218 -4.53 12.27 -6.66
C GLU A 218 -5.81 12.44 -7.47
N LEU A 219 -6.39 13.63 -7.43
CA LEU A 219 -7.64 13.95 -8.13
C LEU A 219 -7.44 15.14 -9.07
N LEU A 220 -7.77 14.96 -10.35
CA LEU A 220 -7.81 16.02 -11.36
C LEU A 220 -9.26 16.32 -11.69
N LEU A 221 -9.66 17.58 -11.57
CA LEU A 221 -11.01 18.05 -11.88
C LEU A 221 -10.96 19.03 -13.06
N GLY A 222 -11.69 18.74 -14.13
CA GLY A 222 -11.98 19.68 -15.22
C GLY A 222 -13.25 20.45 -14.91
N THR A 223 -13.31 21.72 -15.28
CA THR A 223 -14.48 22.54 -14.99
C THR A 223 -14.95 23.37 -16.21
N GLY A 224 -14.61 24.62 -16.37
CA GLY A 224 -15.15 25.45 -17.45
C GLY A 224 -16.68 25.59 -17.42
N ALA A 225 -17.31 25.35 -18.53
CA ALA A 225 -18.78 25.41 -18.67
C ALA A 225 -19.49 24.32 -17.84
N SER A 226 -18.89 23.14 -17.74
CA SER A 226 -19.47 21.96 -17.09
C SER A 226 -19.27 21.92 -15.55
N TRP A 227 -18.69 22.97 -14.94
CA TRP A 227 -18.27 22.95 -13.53
C TRP A 227 -19.35 22.54 -12.53
N ARG A 228 -20.61 22.94 -12.75
CA ARG A 228 -21.71 22.56 -11.85
C ARG A 228 -21.96 21.07 -11.86
N LYS A 229 -21.88 20.44 -13.04
CA LYS A 229 -22.06 19.02 -13.24
C LYS A 229 -20.89 18.23 -12.60
N THR A 230 -19.65 18.65 -12.88
CA THR A 230 -18.45 17.98 -12.39
C THR A 230 -18.28 18.10 -10.87
N LEU A 231 -18.61 19.23 -10.28
CA LEU A 231 -18.38 19.47 -8.85
C LEU A 231 -19.58 19.14 -7.95
N ALA A 232 -20.77 18.82 -8.49
CA ALA A 232 -22.00 18.64 -7.72
C ALA A 232 -21.90 17.60 -6.60
N GLY A 233 -21.14 16.52 -6.81
CA GLY A 233 -20.93 15.43 -5.86
C GLY A 233 -19.56 15.45 -5.17
N VAL A 234 -18.67 16.39 -5.50
CA VAL A 234 -17.35 16.49 -4.89
C VAL A 234 -17.44 17.32 -3.60
N SER A 235 -16.84 16.85 -2.52
CA SER A 235 -16.83 17.57 -1.24
C SER A 235 -16.13 18.93 -1.37
N ALA A 236 -16.80 20.00 -0.93
CA ALA A 236 -16.23 21.34 -0.94
C ALA A 236 -14.95 21.45 -0.07
N GLU A 237 -14.78 20.56 0.90
CA GLU A 237 -13.63 20.55 1.79
C GLU A 237 -12.31 20.21 1.10
N ILE A 238 -12.36 19.48 -0.02
CA ILE A 238 -11.16 19.10 -0.77
C ILE A 238 -10.88 20.03 -1.96
N LEU A 239 -11.84 20.87 -2.36
CA LEU A 239 -11.70 21.71 -3.54
C LEU A 239 -10.62 22.79 -3.38
N PRO A 240 -9.80 23.04 -4.43
CA PRO A 240 -8.84 24.15 -4.46
C PRO A 240 -9.51 25.53 -4.56
N MET A 241 -10.69 25.60 -5.19
CA MET A 241 -11.39 26.85 -5.47
C MET A 241 -12.87 26.75 -5.17
N GLN A 242 -13.45 27.88 -4.75
CA GLN A 242 -14.90 28.10 -4.77
C GLN A 242 -15.28 28.79 -6.07
N ILE A 243 -16.04 28.09 -6.91
CA ILE A 243 -16.44 28.59 -8.22
C ILE A 243 -17.80 29.30 -8.13
N GLY A 244 -17.87 30.52 -8.68
CA GLY A 244 -19.10 31.34 -8.70
C GLY A 244 -19.68 31.54 -10.09
N GLY A 245 -18.94 31.29 -11.17
CA GLY A 245 -19.39 31.50 -12.54
C GLY A 245 -18.34 31.14 -13.57
N THR A 246 -18.56 31.55 -14.82
CA THR A 246 -17.61 31.35 -15.92
C THR A 246 -17.34 32.67 -16.64
N THR A 247 -16.25 32.70 -17.40
CA THR A 247 -15.90 33.80 -18.30
C THR A 247 -15.07 33.27 -19.46
N THR A 248 -15.05 34.04 -20.57
CA THR A 248 -14.24 33.67 -21.72
C THR A 248 -12.94 34.45 -21.74
N LEU A 249 -11.81 33.76 -21.88
CA LEU A 249 -10.50 34.34 -22.13
C LEU A 249 -10.23 34.38 -23.64
N SER A 250 -9.93 35.55 -24.13
CA SER A 250 -9.58 35.73 -25.56
C SER A 250 -8.66 36.95 -25.73
N PRO A 251 -7.36 36.75 -25.89
CA PRO A 251 -6.61 35.49 -25.86
C PRO A 251 -6.41 34.93 -24.44
N ALA A 252 -5.99 33.64 -24.34
CA ALA A 252 -5.54 32.98 -23.12
C ALA A 252 -4.00 32.88 -23.13
N PRO A 253 -3.25 33.83 -22.51
CA PRO A 253 -1.78 33.92 -22.70
C PRO A 253 -1.04 32.65 -22.23
N ALA A 254 -1.47 32.03 -21.14
CA ALA A 254 -0.83 30.83 -20.60
C ALA A 254 -1.21 29.52 -21.35
N LEU A 255 -2.11 29.60 -22.34
CA LEU A 255 -2.53 28.51 -23.20
C LEU A 255 -2.23 28.88 -24.67
N ASP A 256 -0.98 29.23 -24.96
CA ASP A 256 -0.49 29.58 -26.31
C ASP A 256 -1.39 30.61 -27.05
N MET A 257 -1.92 31.57 -26.31
CA MET A 257 -2.79 32.60 -26.85
C MET A 257 -4.10 32.08 -27.49
N LEU A 258 -4.60 30.91 -27.06
CA LEU A 258 -5.86 30.38 -27.58
C LEU A 258 -7.00 31.37 -27.44
N PRO A 259 -7.82 31.56 -28.48
CA PRO A 259 -8.99 32.39 -28.42
C PRO A 259 -10.21 31.65 -27.87
N GLY A 260 -11.06 32.36 -27.13
CA GLY A 260 -12.38 31.85 -26.77
C GLY A 260 -12.40 30.71 -25.74
N VAL A 261 -11.40 30.61 -24.88
CA VAL A 261 -11.36 29.60 -23.82
C VAL A 261 -12.33 29.97 -22.71
N GLU A 262 -13.36 29.14 -22.48
CA GLU A 262 -14.25 29.31 -21.34
C GLU A 262 -13.63 28.77 -20.07
N VAL A 263 -13.53 29.64 -19.06
CA VAL A 263 -12.92 29.29 -17.77
C VAL A 263 -13.85 29.56 -16.60
N ALA A 264 -13.85 28.68 -15.63
CA ALA A 264 -14.53 28.87 -14.37
C ALA A 264 -13.85 29.99 -13.56
N THR A 265 -14.62 30.78 -12.84
CA THR A 265 -14.15 31.91 -12.05
C THR A 265 -14.58 31.78 -10.60
N GLY A 266 -13.70 32.18 -9.69
CA GLY A 266 -13.94 32.08 -8.27
C GLY A 266 -12.76 32.52 -7.46
N SER A 267 -12.75 32.16 -6.18
CA SER A 267 -11.67 32.44 -5.26
C SER A 267 -10.94 31.13 -4.83
N LEU A 268 -9.64 31.23 -4.66
CA LEU A 268 -8.85 30.14 -4.08
C LEU A 268 -9.27 29.89 -2.64
N ASN A 269 -9.37 28.63 -2.27
CA ASN A 269 -9.54 28.22 -0.89
C ASN A 269 -8.24 28.40 -0.10
N PRO A 270 -8.28 28.52 1.23
CA PRO A 270 -7.09 28.58 2.06
C PRO A 270 -6.15 27.39 1.75
N ALA A 271 -4.84 27.65 1.71
CA ALA A 271 -3.80 26.69 1.35
C ALA A 271 -3.84 26.13 -0.08
N ALA A 272 -4.70 26.65 -0.96
CA ALA A 272 -4.64 26.36 -2.38
C ALA A 272 -3.68 27.30 -3.12
N GLN A 273 -3.04 26.79 -4.15
CA GLN A 273 -2.07 27.53 -4.98
C GLN A 273 -2.45 27.46 -6.45
N ALA A 274 -2.33 28.60 -7.16
CA ALA A 274 -2.42 28.59 -8.62
C ALA A 274 -1.01 28.40 -9.20
N TRP A 275 -0.76 27.30 -9.86
CA TRP A 275 0.54 27.07 -10.51
C TRP A 275 0.53 27.41 -12.01
N LEU A 276 -0.65 27.58 -12.61
CA LEU A 276 -0.82 28.15 -13.93
C LEU A 276 -1.91 29.23 -13.87
N SER A 277 -1.61 30.43 -14.41
CA SER A 277 -2.53 31.55 -14.41
C SER A 277 -2.57 32.25 -15.75
N GLY A 278 -3.76 32.65 -16.18
CA GLY A 278 -4.00 33.50 -17.32
C GLY A 278 -4.29 34.94 -16.86
N GLY A 279 -3.26 35.79 -16.82
CA GLY A 279 -3.34 37.10 -16.14
C GLY A 279 -3.52 36.90 -14.62
N ASN A 280 -4.56 37.54 -14.04
CA ASN A 280 -4.86 37.43 -12.61
C ASN A 280 -5.81 36.26 -12.28
N ARG A 281 -6.06 35.33 -13.21
CA ARG A 281 -7.00 34.23 -13.03
C ARG A 281 -6.29 32.89 -12.98
N PRO A 282 -6.54 32.07 -11.98
CA PRO A 282 -6.05 30.70 -11.95
C PRO A 282 -6.61 29.92 -13.15
N LEU A 283 -5.74 29.20 -13.86
CA LEU A 283 -6.10 28.21 -14.87
C LEU A 283 -5.96 26.80 -14.32
N LEU A 284 -4.94 26.57 -13.53
CA LEU A 284 -4.76 25.35 -12.74
C LEU A 284 -4.49 25.73 -11.28
N ALA A 285 -5.33 25.26 -10.41
CA ALA A 285 -5.22 25.44 -8.97
C ALA A 285 -5.06 24.09 -8.30
N GLU A 286 -4.23 24.01 -7.29
CA GLU A 286 -3.92 22.81 -6.57
C GLU A 286 -4.04 23.03 -5.06
N ARG A 287 -4.52 22.01 -4.37
CA ARG A 287 -4.59 21.99 -2.92
C ARG A 287 -4.18 20.62 -2.40
N PHE A 288 -3.27 20.61 -1.45
CA PHE A 288 -2.95 19.42 -0.69
C PHE A 288 -4.00 19.17 0.38
N VAL A 289 -4.46 17.92 0.48
CA VAL A 289 -5.53 17.51 1.38
C VAL A 289 -5.16 16.17 2.01
N GLY A 290 -4.84 16.16 3.28
CA GLY A 290 -4.31 14.97 3.93
C GLY A 290 -2.98 14.53 3.30
N GLY A 291 -2.94 13.30 2.83
CA GLY A 291 -1.78 12.71 2.14
C GLY A 291 -1.74 12.94 0.63
N GLY A 292 -2.84 13.38 0.00
CA GLY A 292 -2.93 13.55 -1.45
C GLY A 292 -3.18 14.98 -1.90
N SER A 293 -3.56 15.14 -3.18
CA SER A 293 -3.86 16.46 -3.72
C SER A 293 -5.06 16.48 -4.66
N VAL A 294 -5.64 17.67 -4.81
CA VAL A 294 -6.65 17.95 -5.82
C VAL A 294 -6.13 19.04 -6.72
N THR A 295 -6.01 18.74 -8.00
CA THR A 295 -5.74 19.72 -9.06
C THR A 295 -7.05 20.06 -9.78
N LEU A 296 -7.38 21.33 -9.87
CA LEU A 296 -8.56 21.81 -10.55
C LEU A 296 -8.15 22.67 -11.75
N ALA A 297 -8.53 22.21 -12.95
CA ALA A 297 -8.47 23.00 -14.18
C ALA A 297 -9.75 23.84 -14.27
N THR A 298 -9.59 25.15 -14.45
CA THR A 298 -10.72 26.05 -14.58
C THR A 298 -11.38 25.99 -15.97
N PHE A 299 -10.85 25.19 -16.88
CA PHE A 299 -11.39 24.92 -18.21
C PHE A 299 -11.82 23.45 -18.33
N ASP A 300 -12.59 23.16 -19.36
CA ASP A 300 -13.04 21.83 -19.72
C ASP A 300 -12.09 21.24 -20.76
N TRP A 301 -11.54 20.04 -20.47
CA TRP A 301 -10.59 19.36 -21.36
C TRP A 301 -11.24 18.80 -22.63
N THR A 302 -12.56 18.64 -22.61
CA THR A 302 -13.33 18.01 -23.69
C THR A 302 -13.91 19.04 -24.66
N GLN A 303 -13.87 20.34 -24.30
CA GLN A 303 -14.45 21.41 -25.08
C GLN A 303 -13.40 22.14 -25.93
N GLU A 304 -13.83 22.58 -27.12
CA GLU A 304 -13.00 23.45 -27.95
C GLU A 304 -12.84 24.85 -27.31
N PRO A 305 -11.69 25.48 -27.41
CA PRO A 305 -10.52 25.10 -28.23
C PRO A 305 -9.52 24.19 -27.53
N ILE A 306 -9.75 23.77 -26.28
CA ILE A 306 -8.81 22.97 -25.49
C ILE A 306 -8.69 21.55 -26.07
N ALA A 307 -9.79 20.94 -26.48
CA ALA A 307 -9.81 19.56 -26.98
C ALA A 307 -8.88 19.33 -28.20
N SER A 308 -8.71 20.33 -29.06
CA SER A 308 -7.79 20.28 -30.20
C SER A 308 -6.46 21.01 -29.99
N TRP A 309 -6.19 21.49 -28.79
CA TRP A 309 -4.99 22.28 -28.51
C TRP A 309 -3.71 21.44 -28.51
N GLY A 310 -2.74 21.82 -29.37
CA GLY A 310 -1.46 21.09 -29.47
C GLY A 310 -0.59 21.12 -28.20
N GLY A 311 -0.77 22.12 -27.30
CA GLY A 311 -0.07 22.23 -26.03
C GLY A 311 -0.63 21.33 -24.91
N ALA A 312 -1.80 20.71 -25.13
CA ALA A 312 -2.44 19.85 -24.12
C ALA A 312 -1.52 18.72 -23.62
N SER A 313 -0.76 18.07 -24.52
CA SER A 313 0.18 17.01 -24.14
C SER A 313 1.27 17.47 -23.18
N THR A 314 1.80 18.70 -23.38
CA THR A 314 2.78 19.28 -22.45
C THR A 314 2.17 19.52 -21.08
N LEU A 315 0.94 20.06 -21.05
CA LEU A 315 0.25 20.33 -19.81
C LEU A 315 -0.13 19.04 -19.07
N LEU A 316 -0.63 18.02 -19.77
CA LEU A 316 -0.91 16.70 -19.21
C LEU A 316 0.36 16.04 -18.62
N ARG A 317 1.52 16.17 -19.32
CA ARG A 317 2.80 15.70 -18.77
C ARG A 317 3.16 16.42 -17.48
N GLN A 318 3.03 17.74 -17.44
CA GLN A 318 3.32 18.53 -16.23
C GLN A 318 2.38 18.17 -15.08
N ILE A 319 1.08 17.97 -15.35
CA ILE A 319 0.13 17.48 -14.36
C ILE A 319 0.58 16.13 -13.84
N LEU A 320 0.87 15.17 -14.71
CA LEU A 320 1.30 13.83 -14.31
C LEU A 320 2.59 13.86 -13.48
N VAL A 321 3.55 14.71 -13.85
CA VAL A 321 4.78 14.90 -13.08
C VAL A 321 4.48 15.50 -11.70
N ARG A 322 3.64 16.53 -11.63
CA ARG A 322 3.32 17.21 -10.37
C ARG A 322 2.49 16.34 -9.43
N THR A 323 1.59 15.54 -9.93
CA THR A 323 0.73 14.66 -9.13
C THR A 323 1.46 13.37 -8.77
N VAL A 324 1.81 12.56 -9.73
CA VAL A 324 2.33 11.22 -9.50
C VAL A 324 3.78 11.22 -9.01
N PHE A 325 4.66 12.06 -9.59
CA PHE A 325 6.04 12.17 -9.10
C PHE A 325 6.14 13.01 -7.83
N ALA A 326 5.25 13.98 -7.64
CA ALA A 326 5.25 14.76 -6.41
C ALA A 326 4.85 13.93 -5.21
N THR A 327 3.87 13.06 -5.32
CA THR A 327 3.50 12.11 -4.25
C THR A 327 4.57 11.06 -4.01
N ALA A 328 5.22 10.59 -5.07
CA ALA A 328 6.37 9.70 -4.93
C ALA A 328 7.59 10.39 -4.31
N SER A 329 7.66 11.71 -4.38
CA SER A 329 8.80 12.52 -3.96
C SER A 329 8.53 13.44 -2.79
N SER A 330 7.27 13.79 -2.53
CA SER A 330 6.92 14.67 -1.42
C SER A 330 7.04 13.97 -0.08
N GLN A 331 6.86 14.72 0.96
CA GLN A 331 6.83 14.33 2.38
C GLN A 331 6.12 12.99 2.66
N ASN A 332 5.46 12.45 1.66
CA ASN A 332 4.64 11.28 1.70
C ASN A 332 5.33 10.01 1.21
N VAL A 333 6.60 10.02 0.83
CA VAL A 333 7.32 8.76 0.56
C VAL A 333 7.35 7.87 1.79
N ASN A 334 7.31 8.46 2.97
CA ASN A 334 7.21 7.75 4.23
C ASN A 334 5.80 7.76 4.83
N PHE A 335 4.93 8.66 4.36
CA PHE A 335 3.56 8.90 4.81
C PHE A 335 2.69 9.47 3.70
N GLY A 336 3.04 9.21 2.47
CA GLY A 336 2.03 9.14 1.48
C GLY A 336 0.95 8.36 2.14
N GLY A 337 -0.23 8.90 2.26
CA GLY A 337 -1.26 8.12 2.86
C GLY A 337 -1.08 6.69 2.39
N PRO A 338 -1.61 5.71 3.06
CA PRO A 338 -1.43 4.30 2.74
C PRO A 338 -1.63 3.94 1.25
N PHE A 339 -2.05 4.92 0.45
CA PHE A 339 -2.34 4.81 -0.98
C PHE A 339 -1.30 5.47 -1.89
N GLY A 340 -0.25 6.08 -1.36
CA GLY A 340 0.82 6.66 -2.18
C GLY A 340 1.47 5.61 -3.09
N SER A 341 1.84 6.00 -4.30
CA SER A 341 2.36 5.10 -5.36
C SER A 341 3.63 4.33 -4.97
N SER A 342 4.30 4.74 -3.92
CA SER A 342 5.46 4.06 -3.33
C SER A 342 5.16 3.35 -2.02
N GLY A 343 3.89 3.35 -1.58
CA GLY A 343 3.48 2.63 -0.38
C GLY A 343 3.61 1.13 -0.61
N THR A 344 4.41 0.47 0.20
CA THR A 344 4.42 -0.99 0.26
C THR A 344 3.01 -1.46 0.57
N SER A 345 2.56 -2.48 -0.15
CA SER A 345 1.23 -3.07 0.10
C SER A 345 1.15 -3.66 1.51
N VAL A 346 -0.08 -3.90 1.97
CA VAL A 346 -0.29 -4.64 3.23
C VAL A 346 0.43 -5.99 3.20
N THR A 347 0.47 -6.66 2.06
CA THR A 347 1.13 -7.95 1.89
C THR A 347 2.65 -7.82 2.01
N GLU A 348 3.25 -6.80 1.42
CA GLU A 348 4.69 -6.55 1.53
C GLU A 348 5.07 -6.13 2.96
N ARG A 349 4.29 -5.25 3.60
CA ARG A 349 4.48 -4.91 5.01
C ARG A 349 4.32 -6.12 5.92
N SER A 350 3.45 -7.08 5.58
CA SER A 350 3.26 -8.31 6.36
C SER A 350 4.53 -9.12 6.48
N SER A 351 5.40 -9.12 5.46
CA SER A 351 6.70 -9.81 5.51
C SER A 351 7.63 -9.20 6.56
N GLY A 352 7.70 -7.87 6.63
CA GLY A 352 8.45 -7.14 7.66
C GLY A 352 7.88 -7.36 9.07
N LEU A 353 6.55 -7.44 9.19
CA LEU A 353 5.86 -7.66 10.47
C LEU A 353 5.82 -9.12 10.90
N SER A 354 6.15 -10.08 10.03
CA SER A 354 6.13 -11.51 10.34
C SER A 354 6.99 -11.86 11.55
N GLN A 355 8.13 -11.19 11.72
CA GLN A 355 8.99 -11.34 12.89
C GLN A 355 8.33 -10.81 14.17
N ALA A 356 7.63 -9.66 14.09
CA ALA A 356 6.87 -9.13 15.23
C ALA A 356 5.70 -10.04 15.59
N LEU A 357 4.99 -10.58 14.61
CA LEU A 357 3.88 -11.52 14.82
C LEU A 357 4.35 -12.86 15.41
N SER A 358 5.50 -13.37 14.99
CA SER A 358 6.06 -14.63 15.49
C SER A 358 6.68 -14.51 16.88
N ASN A 359 6.83 -13.31 17.41
CA ASN A 359 7.46 -13.05 18.69
C ASN A 359 6.53 -13.34 19.89
N LEU A 360 6.04 -14.58 19.94
CA LEU A 360 5.17 -15.10 20.99
C LEU A 360 5.93 -15.96 21.98
N PRO A 361 5.72 -15.81 23.31
CA PRO A 361 6.36 -16.64 24.34
C PRO A 361 6.16 -18.15 24.11
N ALA A 362 5.03 -18.55 23.54
CA ALA A 362 4.74 -19.95 23.25
C ALA A 362 5.60 -20.56 22.14
N LEU A 363 6.25 -19.74 21.31
CA LEU A 363 7.16 -20.19 20.25
C LEU A 363 8.61 -20.29 20.73
N ASP A 364 8.92 -19.81 21.93
CA ASP A 364 10.27 -19.87 22.47
C ASP A 364 10.77 -21.30 22.63
N LEU A 365 12.02 -21.49 22.30
CA LEU A 365 12.72 -22.72 22.66
C LEU A 365 13.02 -22.72 24.17
N PRO A 366 12.82 -23.85 24.85
CA PRO A 366 13.27 -23.95 26.24
C PRO A 366 14.75 -23.62 26.35
N SER A 367 15.18 -22.96 27.43
CA SER A 367 16.59 -22.59 27.59
C SER A 367 17.48 -23.82 27.49
N LEU A 368 18.63 -23.67 26.84
CA LEU A 368 19.63 -24.78 26.71
C LEU A 368 20.04 -25.35 28.06
N VAL A 369 20.02 -24.53 29.11
CA VAL A 369 20.29 -24.95 30.47
C VAL A 369 19.24 -25.93 31.00
N VAL A 370 17.94 -25.61 30.76
CA VAL A 370 16.83 -26.48 31.16
C VAL A 370 16.86 -27.79 30.39
N ILE A 371 17.12 -27.75 29.09
CA ILE A 371 17.25 -28.95 28.25
C ILE A 371 18.46 -29.75 28.72
N GLY A 372 19.60 -29.10 28.96
CA GLY A 372 20.81 -29.75 29.46
C GLY A 372 20.63 -30.44 30.82
N LEU A 373 19.93 -29.76 31.76
CA LEU A 373 19.58 -30.32 33.05
C LEU A 373 18.63 -31.53 32.95
N LEU A 374 17.63 -31.44 32.06
CA LEU A 374 16.71 -32.54 31.82
C LEU A 374 17.41 -33.75 31.24
N VAL A 375 18.27 -33.55 30.23
CA VAL A 375 19.09 -34.64 29.65
C VAL A 375 20.06 -35.21 30.67
N LEU A 376 20.73 -34.36 31.43
CA LEU A 376 21.66 -34.81 32.51
C LEU A 376 20.90 -35.64 33.55
N THR A 377 19.77 -35.17 34.02
CA THR A 377 18.92 -35.89 34.98
C THR A 377 18.46 -37.23 34.40
N TYR A 378 18.04 -37.26 33.15
CA TYR A 378 17.67 -38.52 32.48
C TYR A 378 18.84 -39.50 32.40
N VAL A 379 20.04 -39.07 32.01
CA VAL A 379 21.24 -39.89 31.92
C VAL A 379 21.63 -40.44 33.30
N LEU A 380 21.53 -39.60 34.34
CA LEU A 380 21.82 -40.05 35.72
C LEU A 380 20.79 -41.06 36.22
N LEU A 381 19.51 -40.86 35.91
CA LEU A 381 18.43 -41.79 36.31
C LEU A 381 18.55 -43.13 35.59
N VAL A 382 18.78 -43.15 34.29
CA VAL A 382 18.86 -44.40 33.49
C VAL A 382 20.15 -45.15 33.75
N GLY A 383 21.27 -44.43 33.93
CA GLY A 383 22.58 -45.00 34.12
C GLY A 383 22.91 -45.31 35.59
N PRO A 384 23.66 -44.40 36.26
CA PRO A 384 24.23 -44.70 37.56
C PRO A 384 23.19 -44.98 38.65
N ILE A 385 22.09 -44.19 38.73
CA ILE A 385 21.09 -44.32 39.77
C ILE A 385 20.33 -45.64 39.62
N ASN A 386 19.85 -45.95 38.41
CA ASN A 386 19.17 -47.22 38.14
C ASN A 386 20.09 -48.44 38.39
N TYR A 387 21.36 -48.37 37.96
CA TYR A 387 22.34 -49.43 38.20
C TYR A 387 22.54 -49.66 39.70
N LEU A 388 22.77 -48.59 40.49
CA LEU A 388 23.00 -48.69 41.93
C LEU A 388 21.76 -49.22 42.66
N ALA A 389 20.57 -48.78 42.28
CA ALA A 389 19.30 -49.24 42.84
C ALA A 389 19.06 -50.72 42.56
N LEU A 390 19.26 -51.18 41.32
CA LEU A 390 19.10 -52.58 40.94
C LEU A 390 20.21 -53.48 41.51
N ARG A 391 21.39 -52.97 41.75
CA ARG A 391 22.49 -53.65 42.48
C ARG A 391 22.17 -53.86 43.94
N ALA A 392 21.63 -52.82 44.61
CA ALA A 392 21.19 -52.91 46.01
C ALA A 392 20.01 -53.90 46.19
N LEU A 393 19.09 -53.96 45.24
CA LEU A 393 17.98 -54.95 45.22
C LEU A 393 18.36 -56.34 44.75
N HIS A 394 19.63 -56.58 44.34
CA HIS A 394 20.13 -57.86 43.82
C HIS A 394 19.41 -58.39 42.59
N ARG A 395 18.72 -57.50 41.84
CA ARG A 395 17.85 -57.85 40.69
C ARG A 395 18.29 -57.14 39.39
N ARG A 396 19.56 -57.19 39.02
CA ARG A 396 20.15 -56.49 37.86
C ARG A 396 19.44 -56.86 36.56
N ALA A 397 18.86 -58.04 36.41
CA ALA A 397 18.08 -58.41 35.22
C ALA A 397 16.85 -57.56 34.98
N LEU A 398 16.30 -56.86 35.99
CA LEU A 398 15.19 -55.94 35.84
C LEU A 398 15.56 -54.63 35.09
N ALA A 399 16.83 -54.40 34.75
CA ALA A 399 17.24 -53.27 33.93
C ALA A 399 16.49 -53.23 32.58
N TRP A 400 16.16 -54.41 32.03
CA TRP A 400 15.39 -54.52 30.80
C TRP A 400 13.95 -53.88 30.88
N VAL A 401 13.41 -53.79 32.07
CA VAL A 401 12.11 -53.23 32.34
C VAL A 401 12.23 -51.80 32.83
N THR A 402 13.18 -51.52 33.72
CA THR A 402 13.35 -50.20 34.35
C THR A 402 13.87 -49.14 33.39
N VAL A 403 14.75 -49.47 32.44
CA VAL A 403 15.26 -48.51 31.47
C VAL A 403 14.16 -48.01 30.52
N PRO A 404 13.36 -48.87 29.86
CA PRO A 404 12.22 -48.41 29.06
C PRO A 404 11.17 -47.65 29.89
N LEU A 405 10.91 -48.06 31.13
CA LEU A 405 9.96 -47.38 32.00
C LEU A 405 10.44 -45.96 32.34
N ILE A 406 11.69 -45.77 32.73
CA ILE A 406 12.28 -44.47 33.00
C ILE A 406 12.25 -43.62 31.71
N ALA A 407 12.53 -44.18 30.55
CA ALA A 407 12.49 -43.48 29.28
C ALA A 407 11.05 -42.96 28.95
N ILE A 408 10.04 -43.82 29.17
CA ILE A 408 8.63 -43.46 28.98
C ILE A 408 8.23 -42.34 29.97
N ILE A 409 8.60 -42.43 31.23
CA ILE A 409 8.29 -41.44 32.27
C ILE A 409 8.99 -40.11 31.93
N ALA A 410 10.28 -40.14 31.55
CA ALA A 410 11.00 -38.95 31.18
C ALA A 410 10.44 -38.29 29.92
N SER A 411 10.07 -39.06 28.90
CA SER A 411 9.40 -38.58 27.68
C SER A 411 8.03 -37.96 27.97
N ALA A 412 7.23 -38.65 28.82
CA ALA A 412 5.94 -38.11 29.26
C ALA A 412 6.11 -36.83 30.10
N GLY A 413 7.13 -36.77 30.96
CA GLY A 413 7.46 -35.57 31.73
C GLY A 413 7.91 -34.40 30.84
N ALA A 414 8.81 -34.65 29.89
CA ALA A 414 9.27 -33.67 28.92
C ALA A 414 8.10 -33.14 28.03
N PHE A 415 7.24 -34.06 27.56
CA PHE A 415 6.06 -33.66 26.79
C PHE A 415 5.06 -32.88 27.67
N GLY A 416 4.82 -33.33 28.90
CA GLY A 416 3.94 -32.63 29.83
C GLY A 416 4.39 -31.23 30.19
N THR A 417 5.70 -31.05 30.46
CA THR A 417 6.28 -29.71 30.72
C THR A 417 6.20 -28.82 29.49
N GLY A 418 6.49 -29.36 28.29
CA GLY A 418 6.33 -28.63 27.03
C GLY A 418 4.89 -28.18 26.77
N ALA A 419 3.91 -29.06 26.98
CA ALA A 419 2.50 -28.74 26.81
C ALA A 419 1.99 -27.75 27.89
N PHE A 420 2.57 -27.79 29.11
CA PHE A 420 2.21 -26.86 30.17
C PHE A 420 2.79 -25.45 29.94
N THR A 421 4.05 -25.35 29.47
CA THR A 421 4.70 -24.06 29.22
C THR A 421 4.15 -23.38 27.95
N LYS A 422 3.85 -24.16 26.91
CA LYS A 422 3.32 -23.61 25.63
C LYS A 422 1.83 -23.27 25.69
N GLY A 423 1.12 -23.74 26.70
CA GLY A 423 -0.33 -23.50 26.86
C GLY A 423 -1.18 -24.44 26.02
N ARG A 424 -2.49 -24.48 26.35
CA ARG A 424 -3.51 -25.33 25.68
C ARG A 424 -4.59 -24.53 24.96
N SER A 425 -4.54 -23.22 25.03
CA SER A 425 -5.48 -22.33 24.36
C SER A 425 -4.90 -21.75 23.08
N VAL A 426 -5.77 -21.43 22.15
CA VAL A 426 -5.38 -20.66 20.96
C VAL A 426 -4.87 -19.29 21.41
N GLN A 427 -3.78 -18.87 20.84
CA GLN A 427 -3.19 -17.55 21.09
C GLN A 427 -3.19 -16.74 19.80
N THR A 428 -3.47 -15.45 19.92
CA THR A 428 -3.38 -14.50 18.83
C THR A 428 -2.39 -13.41 19.17
N ASN A 429 -1.62 -13.01 18.17
CA ASN A 429 -0.81 -11.82 18.23
C ASN A 429 -1.32 -10.84 17.18
N GLN A 430 -1.73 -9.66 17.59
CA GLN A 430 -2.25 -8.64 16.69
C GLN A 430 -1.35 -7.41 16.73
N VAL A 431 -0.91 -7.01 15.54
CA VAL A 431 -0.18 -5.78 15.32
C VAL A 431 -1.01 -4.91 14.40
N SER A 432 -1.34 -3.70 14.86
CA SER A 432 -2.18 -2.78 14.10
C SER A 432 -1.52 -1.41 13.95
N ILE A 433 -1.73 -0.78 12.80
CA ILE A 433 -1.28 0.57 12.52
C ILE A 433 -2.49 1.39 12.08
N ILE A 434 -2.73 2.48 12.80
CA ILE A 434 -3.82 3.42 12.53
C ILE A 434 -3.20 4.71 12.02
N HIS A 435 -3.40 5.01 10.75
CA HIS A 435 -2.90 6.21 10.10
C HIS A 435 -3.94 7.32 10.18
N LEU A 436 -3.62 8.33 10.97
CA LEU A 436 -4.44 9.54 11.09
C LEU A 436 -4.09 10.55 10.00
N GLN A 437 -5.06 11.39 9.67
CA GLN A 437 -4.84 12.59 8.87
C GLN A 437 -5.29 13.83 9.68
N PRO A 438 -4.50 14.90 9.71
CA PRO A 438 -4.85 16.09 10.47
C PRO A 438 -6.21 16.66 10.10
N GLY A 439 -7.09 16.81 11.10
CA GLY A 439 -8.43 17.38 10.88
C GLY A 439 -9.46 16.44 10.27
N TRP A 440 -9.14 15.14 10.08
CA TRP A 440 -10.05 14.16 9.53
C TRP A 440 -10.61 13.26 10.64
N ASP A 441 -11.87 12.86 10.55
CA ASP A 441 -12.56 12.04 11.55
C ASP A 441 -12.46 10.54 11.29
N ARG A 442 -11.90 10.16 10.14
CA ARG A 442 -11.64 8.77 9.73
C ARG A 442 -10.14 8.50 9.69
N ALA A 443 -9.77 7.26 9.91
CA ALA A 443 -8.40 6.79 9.82
C ALA A 443 -8.33 5.53 8.98
N TYR A 444 -7.24 5.36 8.28
CA TYR A 444 -6.93 4.09 7.64
C TYR A 444 -6.29 3.17 8.68
N GLU A 445 -6.88 1.99 8.84
CA GLU A 445 -6.39 0.94 9.71
C GLU A 445 -5.89 -0.24 8.88
N GLU A 446 -4.71 -0.71 9.21
CA GLU A 446 -4.18 -2.00 8.80
C GLU A 446 -3.87 -2.82 10.04
N SER A 447 -4.32 -4.07 10.04
CA SER A 447 -4.13 -4.96 11.17
C SER A 447 -3.64 -6.32 10.70
N TYR A 448 -2.62 -6.84 11.36
CA TYR A 448 -1.97 -8.11 11.07
C TYR A 448 -2.21 -9.05 12.26
N THR A 449 -2.85 -10.18 12.00
CA THR A 449 -3.24 -11.12 13.05
C THR A 449 -2.58 -12.46 12.82
N GLY A 450 -1.70 -12.86 13.74
CA GLY A 450 -1.12 -14.20 13.79
C GLY A 450 -1.93 -15.11 14.71
N ILE A 451 -2.26 -16.30 14.26
CA ILE A 451 -2.98 -17.34 15.02
C ILE A 451 -2.06 -18.49 15.31
N LEU A 452 -1.80 -18.74 16.58
CA LEU A 452 -1.04 -19.89 17.07
C LEU A 452 -1.98 -20.91 17.66
N THR A 453 -1.99 -22.13 17.12
CA THR A 453 -2.88 -23.19 17.56
C THR A 453 -2.15 -24.26 18.35
N PRO A 454 -2.67 -24.70 19.52
CA PRO A 454 -2.04 -25.73 20.35
C PRO A 454 -2.22 -27.14 19.81
N THR A 455 -3.23 -27.37 18.97
CA THR A 455 -3.59 -28.69 18.45
C THR A 455 -3.73 -28.66 16.93
N ARG A 456 -3.56 -29.82 16.33
CA ARG A 456 -3.83 -30.00 14.90
C ARG A 456 -5.34 -29.96 14.64
N GLY A 457 -5.73 -29.25 13.58
CA GLY A 457 -7.14 -29.15 13.18
C GLY A 457 -7.41 -28.05 12.19
N ASP A 458 -8.67 -27.89 11.86
CA ASP A 458 -9.18 -26.80 11.03
C ASP A 458 -9.73 -25.70 11.97
N TYR A 459 -9.31 -24.48 11.74
CA TYR A 459 -9.72 -23.35 12.57
C TYR A 459 -10.45 -22.32 11.73
N GLN A 460 -11.54 -21.82 12.27
CA GLN A 460 -12.27 -20.71 11.67
C GLN A 460 -12.11 -19.48 12.55
N VAL A 461 -11.64 -18.43 11.93
CA VAL A 461 -11.41 -17.11 12.54
C VAL A 461 -12.48 -16.18 12.04
N THR A 462 -13.11 -15.44 12.92
CA THR A 462 -14.07 -14.39 12.55
C THR A 462 -13.56 -13.06 13.08
N VAL A 463 -13.54 -12.05 12.21
CA VAL A 463 -13.15 -10.67 12.53
C VAL A 463 -14.42 -9.84 12.61
N ALA A 464 -14.65 -9.22 13.78
CA ALA A 464 -15.78 -8.32 13.97
C ALA A 464 -15.40 -6.89 13.59
N GLY A 465 -16.34 -6.14 13.03
CA GLY A 465 -16.16 -4.72 12.70
C GLY A 465 -16.83 -4.30 11.40
N ALA A 466 -16.48 -3.11 10.93
CA ALA A 466 -16.91 -2.55 9.65
C ALA A 466 -16.49 -3.47 8.47
N PRO A 467 -16.99 -3.27 7.26
CA PRO A 467 -16.54 -4.04 6.12
C PRO A 467 -15.03 -3.88 5.95
N LEU A 468 -14.32 -4.96 6.26
CA LEU A 468 -12.87 -5.04 6.18
C LEU A 468 -12.48 -5.84 4.95
N LEU A 469 -11.43 -5.43 4.30
CA LEU A 469 -10.80 -6.21 3.25
C LEU A 469 -9.77 -7.14 3.92
N ILE A 470 -9.89 -8.43 3.69
CA ILE A 470 -9.03 -9.45 4.28
C ILE A 470 -8.11 -10.01 3.21
N SER A 471 -6.82 -9.97 3.47
CA SER A 471 -5.77 -10.53 2.62
C SER A 471 -4.95 -11.58 3.37
N PRO A 472 -4.34 -12.54 2.65
CA PRO A 472 -3.35 -13.41 3.27
C PRO A 472 -2.12 -12.60 3.68
N THR A 473 -1.39 -13.11 4.68
CA THR A 473 -0.01 -12.68 4.93
C THR A 473 0.94 -13.64 4.23
N SER A 474 2.05 -13.13 3.72
CA SER A 474 3.11 -14.00 3.19
C SER A 474 3.58 -14.95 4.29
N SER A 475 3.42 -16.26 4.07
CA SER A 475 3.85 -17.27 5.04
C SER A 475 5.35 -17.55 4.87
N TYR A 476 6.12 -17.28 5.91
CA TYR A 476 7.57 -17.60 5.94
C TYR A 476 7.86 -19.10 6.15
N THR A 477 6.84 -19.89 6.45
CA THR A 477 6.99 -21.33 6.75
C THR A 477 6.44 -22.17 5.60
N GLY A 478 7.10 -22.18 4.48
CA GLY A 478 6.94 -23.01 3.28
C GLY A 478 6.06 -24.27 3.34
N GLY A 479 4.76 -24.13 3.57
CA GLY A 479 3.78 -25.19 3.47
C GLY A 479 2.71 -24.82 2.44
N ILE A 480 2.39 -25.74 1.54
CA ILE A 480 1.28 -25.59 0.59
C ILE A 480 -0.03 -25.64 1.40
N ASN A 481 -0.55 -24.51 1.81
CA ASN A 481 -1.82 -24.42 2.50
C ASN A 481 -2.74 -23.46 1.73
N THR A 482 -3.95 -23.89 1.49
CA THR A 482 -4.98 -23.08 0.84
C THR A 482 -5.82 -22.41 1.91
N ASP A 483 -5.67 -21.09 2.07
CA ASP A 483 -6.53 -20.33 2.96
C ASP A 483 -7.86 -20.01 2.30
N LEU A 484 -8.94 -20.10 3.06
CA LEU A 484 -10.27 -19.77 2.59
C LEU A 484 -10.73 -18.47 3.25
N ILE A 485 -10.89 -17.42 2.47
CA ILE A 485 -11.41 -16.13 2.92
C ILE A 485 -12.88 -16.03 2.52
N ARG A 486 -13.77 -15.89 3.50
CA ARG A 486 -15.20 -15.66 3.25
C ARG A 486 -15.50 -14.19 3.32
N VAL A 487 -16.04 -13.67 2.21
CA VAL A 487 -16.44 -12.28 2.06
C VAL A 487 -17.94 -12.17 2.31
N GLY A 488 -18.39 -11.20 3.05
CA GLY A 488 -19.80 -10.95 3.35
C GLY A 488 -20.00 -10.31 4.73
N SER A 489 -21.20 -10.33 5.26
CA SER A 489 -21.54 -9.74 6.56
C SER A 489 -20.76 -10.30 7.76
N ASN A 490 -20.24 -11.51 7.61
CA ASN A 490 -19.39 -12.17 8.61
C ASN A 490 -18.04 -12.50 7.98
N ASN A 491 -17.13 -11.52 7.96
CA ASN A 491 -15.77 -11.72 7.49
C ASN A 491 -15.10 -12.83 8.27
N SER A 492 -14.70 -13.91 7.60
CA SER A 492 -14.05 -15.03 8.25
C SER A 492 -12.94 -15.61 7.41
N VAL A 493 -11.92 -16.13 8.11
CA VAL A 493 -10.78 -16.83 7.52
C VAL A 493 -10.81 -18.27 8.01
N ALA A 494 -10.82 -19.21 7.10
CA ALA A 494 -10.63 -20.60 7.44
C ALA A 494 -9.15 -20.97 7.24
N LEU A 495 -8.56 -21.52 8.28
CA LEU A 495 -7.18 -22.00 8.32
C LEU A 495 -7.21 -23.54 8.37
N PRO A 496 -7.28 -24.21 7.21
CA PRO A 496 -7.35 -25.65 7.17
C PRO A 496 -6.01 -26.30 7.50
N SER A 497 -6.08 -27.50 8.05
CA SER A 497 -4.94 -28.38 8.29
C SER A 497 -3.82 -27.77 9.14
N MET A 498 -4.15 -26.89 10.08
CA MET A 498 -3.18 -26.34 11.02
C MET A 498 -2.49 -27.46 11.79
N THR A 499 -1.18 -27.41 11.87
CA THR A 499 -0.40 -28.32 12.75
C THR A 499 -0.24 -27.68 14.13
N ALA A 500 0.03 -28.51 15.14
CA ALA A 500 0.20 -28.03 16.51
C ALA A 500 1.39 -27.07 16.59
N TYR A 501 1.21 -25.94 17.27
CA TYR A 501 2.21 -24.90 17.49
C TYR A 501 2.75 -24.25 16.21
N THR A 502 1.93 -24.21 15.15
CA THR A 502 2.21 -23.39 13.96
C THR A 502 1.50 -22.05 14.06
N LEU A 503 2.17 -21.05 13.56
CA LEU A 503 1.63 -19.69 13.39
C LEU A 503 1.22 -19.49 11.93
N ARG A 504 -0.02 -19.12 11.71
CA ARG A 504 -0.51 -18.62 10.42
C ARG A 504 -1.22 -17.30 10.66
N GLY A 505 -1.28 -16.44 9.66
CA GLY A 505 -1.85 -15.12 9.83
C GLY A 505 -2.62 -14.65 8.59
N PHE A 506 -3.28 -13.54 8.80
CA PHE A 506 -3.96 -12.77 7.77
C PHE A 506 -3.82 -11.28 8.10
N ALA A 507 -4.00 -10.44 7.10
CA ALA A 507 -4.08 -9.01 7.26
C ALA A 507 -5.50 -8.50 6.96
N THR A 508 -5.86 -7.40 7.57
CA THR A 508 -7.12 -6.70 7.33
C THR A 508 -6.85 -5.23 7.08
N GLU A 509 -7.62 -4.65 6.19
CA GLU A 509 -7.59 -3.22 5.88
C GLU A 509 -8.99 -2.63 6.00
N GLY A 510 -9.09 -1.42 6.54
CA GLY A 510 -10.37 -0.73 6.68
C GLY A 510 -10.22 0.76 6.96
N LEU A 511 -11.33 1.47 6.83
CA LEU A 511 -11.45 2.83 7.32
C LEU A 511 -12.27 2.82 8.61
N VAL A 512 -11.67 3.32 9.67
CA VAL A 512 -12.25 3.35 11.02
C VAL A 512 -12.43 4.78 11.50
N SER A 513 -13.18 4.97 12.58
CA SER A 513 -13.24 6.27 13.25
C SER A 513 -11.88 6.62 13.84
N ALA A 514 -11.36 7.79 13.52
CA ALA A 514 -10.04 8.22 13.96
C ALA A 514 -9.99 8.41 15.48
N PRO A 515 -9.01 7.82 16.20
CA PRO A 515 -8.67 8.27 17.52
C PRO A 515 -8.37 9.77 17.49
N GLN A 516 -9.00 10.53 18.39
CA GLN A 516 -8.90 11.99 18.39
C GLN A 516 -7.54 12.43 18.98
N LEU A 517 -6.48 12.31 18.20
CA LEU A 517 -5.14 12.83 18.51
C LEU A 517 -4.85 13.99 17.57
N THR A 518 -4.46 15.14 18.10
CA THR A 518 -4.17 16.34 17.32
C THR A 518 -2.78 16.86 17.64
N GLY A 519 -2.12 17.49 16.67
CA GLY A 519 -0.79 18.04 16.84
C GLY A 519 -0.57 19.28 15.98
N THR A 520 0.24 20.20 16.49
CA THR A 520 0.73 21.38 15.75
C THR A 520 2.24 21.41 15.79
N ALA A 521 2.85 21.86 14.72
CA ALA A 521 4.31 22.02 14.60
C ALA A 521 4.66 23.32 13.91
N SER A 522 5.75 23.94 14.34
CA SER A 522 6.38 25.11 13.68
C SER A 522 7.89 24.99 13.80
N LEU A 523 8.61 25.51 12.80
CA LEU A 523 10.06 25.51 12.78
C LEU A 523 10.57 26.91 13.13
N SER A 524 11.44 27.01 14.13
CA SER A 524 12.16 28.23 14.45
C SER A 524 13.51 27.92 15.09
N ASN A 525 14.53 28.74 14.83
CA ASN A 525 15.89 28.53 15.33
C ASN A 525 16.45 27.12 15.03
N GLY A 526 16.08 26.54 13.90
CA GLY A 526 16.51 25.20 13.48
C GLY A 526 15.88 24.05 14.26
N LYS A 527 14.84 24.31 15.07
CA LYS A 527 14.12 23.33 15.88
C LYS A 527 12.63 23.31 15.56
N LEU A 528 12.07 22.15 15.63
CA LEU A 528 10.64 21.92 15.49
C LEU A 528 9.98 21.95 16.87
N HIS A 529 9.11 22.91 17.08
CA HIS A 529 8.34 23.11 18.31
C HIS A 529 6.87 22.81 18.07
N GLY A 530 6.18 22.29 19.05
CA GLY A 530 4.77 22.05 18.89
C GLY A 530 4.07 21.49 20.13
N THR A 531 2.80 21.14 19.94
CA THR A 531 1.97 20.55 20.97
C THR A 531 1.25 19.33 20.42
N ILE A 532 1.10 18.32 21.27
CA ILE A 532 0.29 17.13 20.99
C ILE A 532 -0.81 17.08 22.03
N ARG A 533 -2.05 16.86 21.57
CA ARG A 533 -3.22 16.77 22.45
C ARG A 533 -3.97 15.49 22.18
N ASN A 534 -4.21 14.71 23.25
CA ASN A 534 -5.04 13.52 23.20
C ASN A 534 -6.48 13.90 23.59
N LEU A 535 -7.38 13.91 22.62
CA LEU A 535 -8.81 14.17 22.81
C LEU A 535 -9.63 12.88 22.85
N SER A 536 -8.98 11.71 22.68
CA SER A 536 -9.63 10.40 22.74
C SER A 536 -9.87 9.97 24.19
N SER A 537 -10.69 8.95 24.37
CA SER A 537 -10.88 8.27 25.66
C SER A 537 -9.78 7.28 26.03
N LEU A 538 -8.82 7.04 25.13
CA LEU A 538 -7.75 6.06 25.26
C LEU A 538 -6.46 6.72 25.74
N PRO A 539 -5.74 6.15 26.71
CA PRO A 539 -4.38 6.57 27.00
C PRO A 539 -3.42 6.02 25.93
N PHE A 540 -2.44 6.82 25.54
CA PHE A 540 -1.34 6.38 24.68
C PHE A 540 -0.04 6.39 25.47
N THR A 541 0.68 5.27 25.39
CA THR A 541 1.97 5.10 26.04
C THR A 541 3.12 5.28 25.06
N ASP A 542 4.33 5.46 25.58
CA ASP A 542 5.59 5.45 24.78
C ASP A 542 5.53 6.30 23.51
N ALA A 543 4.74 7.38 23.53
CA ALA A 543 4.58 8.23 22.38
C ALA A 543 5.91 8.91 22.03
N VAL A 544 6.20 9.05 20.75
CA VAL A 544 7.41 9.67 20.24
C VAL A 544 7.07 10.67 19.14
N VAL A 545 7.69 11.84 19.18
CA VAL A 545 7.75 12.77 18.04
C VAL A 545 9.01 12.46 17.25
N LEU A 546 8.85 12.28 15.96
CA LEU A 546 9.93 12.06 15.00
C LEU A 546 10.06 13.25 14.06
N ALA A 547 11.28 13.63 13.72
CA ALA A 547 11.60 14.56 12.64
C ALA A 547 12.86 14.03 11.91
N GLY A 548 12.65 13.04 11.03
CA GLY A 548 13.73 12.20 10.48
C GLY A 548 14.36 11.34 11.59
N ASP A 549 15.69 11.39 11.72
CA ASP A 549 16.40 10.73 12.84
C ASP A 549 16.45 11.58 14.12
N GLY A 550 15.91 12.81 14.10
CA GLY A 550 15.65 13.58 15.30
C GLY A 550 14.38 13.10 15.99
N PHE A 551 14.41 12.90 17.31
CA PHE A 551 13.24 12.43 18.04
C PHE A 551 13.19 12.96 19.48
N GLN A 552 11.98 12.93 20.04
CA GLN A 552 11.71 13.15 21.45
C GLN A 552 10.67 12.16 21.95
N ILE A 553 11.00 11.40 22.99
CA ILE A 553 10.04 10.53 23.69
C ILE A 553 9.16 11.42 24.57
N LEU A 554 7.85 11.24 24.47
CA LEU A 554 6.86 11.97 25.23
C LEU A 554 6.41 11.17 26.46
N PRO A 555 5.93 11.84 27.50
CA PRO A 555 5.26 11.17 28.60
C PRO A 555 3.95 10.52 28.11
N THR A 556 3.39 9.62 28.92
CA THR A 556 2.07 9.02 28.64
C THR A 556 1.03 10.09 28.33
N LEU A 557 0.37 10.00 27.20
CA LEU A 557 -0.69 10.89 26.78
C LEU A 557 -2.03 10.39 27.36
N ALA A 558 -2.35 10.77 28.58
CA ALA A 558 -3.64 10.46 29.17
C ALA A 558 -4.78 11.13 28.39
N PRO A 559 -6.04 10.65 28.50
CA PRO A 559 -7.20 11.33 27.93
C PRO A 559 -7.26 12.80 28.37
N GLY A 560 -7.39 13.72 27.41
CA GLY A 560 -7.39 15.18 27.64
C GLY A 560 -6.02 15.82 27.83
N ALA A 561 -4.93 15.06 27.91
CA ALA A 561 -3.58 15.60 28.10
C ALA A 561 -3.10 16.40 26.90
N THR A 562 -2.35 17.46 27.18
CA THR A 562 -1.59 18.23 26.18
C THR A 562 -0.13 18.25 26.58
N VAL A 563 0.75 17.91 25.65
CA VAL A 563 2.20 17.84 25.86
C VAL A 563 2.90 18.67 24.80
N THR A 564 3.91 19.43 25.20
CA THR A 564 4.78 20.19 24.29
C THR A 564 6.00 19.38 23.91
N PHE A 565 6.54 19.64 22.72
CA PHE A 565 7.78 19.03 22.27
C PHE A 565 8.72 20.05 21.62
N ASP A 566 10.01 19.70 21.59
CA ASP A 566 11.08 20.47 20.97
C ASP A 566 12.09 19.49 20.37
N VAL A 567 12.09 19.32 19.05
CA VAL A 567 12.91 18.34 18.33
C VAL A 567 13.82 19.04 17.31
N THR A 568 15.08 18.66 17.28
CA THR A 568 15.98 19.07 16.21
C THR A 568 15.84 18.12 15.03
N PRO A 569 15.35 18.58 13.86
CA PRO A 569 15.21 17.75 12.67
C PRO A 569 16.57 17.23 12.21
N LYS A 570 16.62 15.97 11.77
CA LYS A 570 17.82 15.36 11.21
C LYS A 570 17.44 14.47 10.04
N VAL A 571 18.13 14.64 8.91
CA VAL A 571 17.95 13.73 7.76
C VAL A 571 18.43 12.33 8.12
N SER A 572 17.63 11.32 7.78
CA SER A 572 17.99 9.92 8.01
C SER A 572 19.13 9.49 7.07
N SER A 573 20.16 8.87 7.62
CA SER A 573 21.30 8.37 6.87
C SER A 573 21.76 7.03 7.41
N MET A 574 21.50 5.96 6.69
CA MET A 574 22.06 4.63 7.01
C MET A 574 23.59 4.56 6.90
N LEU A 575 24.22 5.52 6.20
CA LEU A 575 25.69 5.52 6.01
C LEU A 575 26.45 6.15 7.17
N THR A 576 25.82 6.96 7.99
CA THR A 576 26.50 7.77 9.02
C THR A 576 25.99 7.59 10.44
N GLY A 577 24.92 6.84 10.64
CA GLY A 577 24.32 6.67 11.96
C GLY A 577 23.34 5.51 12.07
N GLN A 578 22.96 5.18 13.29
CA GLN A 578 21.83 4.28 13.53
C GLN A 578 20.52 5.02 13.30
N PRO A 579 19.55 4.42 12.60
CA PRO A 579 18.20 4.98 12.47
C PRO A 579 17.56 5.23 13.84
N ALA A 580 16.71 6.27 13.92
CA ALA A 580 16.05 6.67 15.15
C ALA A 580 15.30 5.52 15.84
N TYR A 581 14.62 4.66 15.07
CA TYR A 581 13.82 3.55 15.61
C TYR A 581 14.63 2.54 16.42
N MET A 582 15.91 2.31 16.08
CA MET A 582 16.82 1.44 16.85
C MET A 582 17.27 2.08 18.15
N SER A 583 17.34 3.41 18.19
CA SER A 583 17.73 4.16 19.38
C SER A 583 16.57 4.36 20.35
N ILE A 584 15.34 4.48 19.85
CA ILE A 584 14.12 4.70 20.63
C ILE A 584 13.71 3.44 21.39
N TYR A 585 13.74 2.29 20.71
CA TYR A 585 13.37 1.00 21.30
C TYR A 585 14.56 0.01 21.20
N PRO A 586 15.59 0.19 22.04
CA PRO A 586 16.74 -0.71 22.04
C PRO A 586 16.30 -2.11 22.49
N THR A 587 16.70 -3.14 21.75
CA THR A 587 16.35 -4.53 22.02
C THR A 587 17.55 -5.44 21.81
N SER A 588 17.68 -6.45 22.64
CA SER A 588 18.72 -7.48 22.50
C SER A 588 18.44 -8.45 21.34
N TYR A 589 17.21 -8.52 20.88
CA TYR A 589 16.77 -9.43 19.81
C TYR A 589 17.48 -9.19 18.47
N TYR A 590 17.75 -7.94 18.15
CA TYR A 590 18.33 -7.58 16.85
C TYR A 590 19.76 -8.04 16.67
N TYR A 591 20.53 -8.14 17.78
CA TYR A 591 21.96 -8.46 17.72
C TYR A 591 22.28 -9.97 17.76
N THR A 592 21.34 -10.80 18.15
CA THR A 592 21.61 -12.21 18.38
C THR A 592 21.10 -13.16 17.30
N GLY A 593 20.24 -12.70 16.40
CA GLY A 593 19.74 -13.45 15.21
C GLY A 593 19.11 -14.82 15.50
N VAL A 594 19.44 -15.45 16.57
CA VAL A 594 18.93 -16.74 17.04
C VAL A 594 19.14 -16.79 18.57
N GLY A 595 18.10 -16.60 19.32
CA GLY A 595 18.24 -16.85 20.75
C GLY A 595 17.06 -16.31 21.55
N SER A 596 16.47 -17.18 22.34
CA SER A 596 15.51 -16.77 23.34
C SER A 596 16.15 -15.74 24.28
N PRO A 597 15.46 -14.67 24.66
CA PRO A 597 15.96 -13.74 25.66
C PRO A 597 16.26 -14.51 26.95
N THR A 598 17.46 -14.33 27.46
CA THR A 598 17.95 -15.04 28.63
C THR A 598 17.60 -14.35 29.94
N SER A 599 16.84 -13.25 29.90
CA SER A 599 16.55 -12.40 31.06
C SER A 599 15.07 -12.37 31.47
N GLN A 600 14.82 -11.97 32.70
CA GLN A 600 13.47 -11.73 33.27
C GLN A 600 12.69 -10.61 32.55
N SER A 601 13.31 -9.89 31.62
CA SER A 601 12.72 -8.80 30.82
C SER A 601 12.26 -9.26 29.42
N ALA A 602 12.12 -10.56 29.19
CA ALA A 602 11.79 -11.12 27.88
C ALA A 602 10.54 -10.49 27.22
N ASP A 603 9.51 -10.19 28.02
CA ASP A 603 8.27 -9.59 27.47
C ASP A 603 8.47 -8.11 27.10
N ALA A 604 9.27 -7.37 27.90
CA ALA A 604 9.60 -5.98 27.58
C ALA A 604 10.48 -5.89 26.29
N ASP A 605 11.45 -6.80 26.16
CA ASP A 605 12.27 -6.88 24.97
C ASP A 605 11.44 -7.23 23.73
N ARG A 606 10.42 -8.09 23.85
CA ARG A 606 9.49 -8.44 22.76
C ARG A 606 8.65 -7.24 22.34
N GLU A 607 8.12 -6.50 23.30
CA GLU A 607 7.36 -5.29 23.05
C GLU A 607 8.25 -4.24 22.37
N ALA A 608 9.44 -4.00 22.88
CA ALA A 608 10.40 -3.09 22.29
C ALA A 608 10.77 -3.50 20.84
N PHE A 609 10.95 -4.79 20.60
CA PHE A 609 11.23 -5.32 19.26
C PHE A 609 10.06 -5.09 18.29
N ALA A 610 8.83 -5.37 18.70
CA ALA A 610 7.65 -5.13 17.88
C ALA A 610 7.51 -3.64 17.56
N LYS A 611 7.65 -2.75 18.55
CA LYS A 611 7.62 -1.29 18.38
C LYS A 611 8.73 -0.80 17.46
N MET A 612 9.92 -1.34 17.59
CA MET A 612 11.07 -1.02 16.73
C MET A 612 10.76 -1.35 15.26
N ILE A 613 10.25 -2.56 14.97
CA ILE A 613 9.90 -2.97 13.60
C ILE A 613 8.80 -2.07 13.04
N ILE A 614 7.72 -1.86 13.79
CA ILE A 614 6.61 -1.03 13.36
C ILE A 614 7.07 0.40 13.11
N LEU A 615 7.86 0.97 14.02
CA LEU A 615 8.40 2.33 13.86
C LEU A 615 9.30 2.43 12.63
N GLY A 616 10.14 1.42 12.37
CA GLY A 616 10.96 1.34 11.17
C GLY A 616 10.14 1.33 9.89
N LEU A 617 9.03 0.59 9.88
CA LEU A 617 8.11 0.55 8.73
C LEU A 617 7.40 1.89 8.53
N VAL A 618 6.85 2.49 9.58
CA VAL A 618 6.10 3.75 9.46
C VAL A 618 6.99 4.97 9.27
N SER A 619 8.25 4.94 9.69
CA SER A 619 9.21 6.04 9.45
C SER A 619 9.88 5.96 8.08
N GLY A 620 9.64 4.89 7.30
CA GLY A 620 10.21 4.70 5.96
C GLY A 620 11.73 4.53 5.92
N SER A 621 12.38 4.47 7.07
CA SER A 621 13.83 4.37 7.17
C SER A 621 14.40 3.01 6.74
N ASN A 622 13.53 2.01 6.49
CA ASN A 622 13.95 0.68 6.04
C ASN A 622 14.24 0.58 4.54
N PHE A 623 13.79 1.55 3.72
CA PHE A 623 13.76 1.39 2.25
C PHE A 623 14.63 2.34 1.46
N GLY A 624 15.56 3.07 2.08
CA GLY A 624 16.52 3.87 1.31
C GLY A 624 16.71 5.30 1.81
N PHE A 625 17.51 6.04 1.07
CA PHE A 625 17.87 7.42 1.37
C PHE A 625 16.74 8.35 0.97
N SER A 626 15.92 8.80 1.89
CA SER A 626 15.03 9.93 1.66
C SER A 626 15.59 11.16 2.35
N PRO A 627 15.80 12.26 1.63
CA PRO A 627 16.15 13.53 2.26
C PRO A 627 14.99 14.16 3.02
N ALA A 628 13.80 13.58 2.91
CA ALA A 628 12.57 14.10 3.48
C ALA A 628 12.53 13.95 5.00
N ILE A 629 12.24 15.03 5.70
CA ILE A 629 11.88 15.02 7.11
C ILE A 629 10.39 15.31 7.20
N THR A 630 9.59 14.26 7.42
CA THR A 630 8.17 14.42 7.73
C THR A 630 8.00 14.31 9.23
N PRO A 631 7.70 15.40 9.92
CA PRO A 631 7.45 15.34 11.35
C PRO A 631 6.18 14.53 11.62
N MET A 632 6.24 13.63 12.62
CA MET A 632 5.11 12.80 13.01
C MET A 632 5.13 12.46 14.48
N VAL A 633 3.98 12.06 14.96
CA VAL A 633 3.82 11.39 16.27
C VAL A 633 3.47 9.95 16.04
N VAL A 634 4.16 9.05 16.72
CA VAL A 634 3.76 7.65 16.85
C VAL A 634 3.46 7.38 18.30
N ALA A 635 2.24 6.93 18.59
CA ALA A 635 1.77 6.66 19.94
C ALA A 635 1.22 5.24 20.02
N TRP A 636 1.31 4.59 21.19
CA TRP A 636 1.02 3.17 21.32
C TRP A 636 -0.18 2.91 22.23
N SER A 637 -0.93 1.87 21.88
CA SER A 637 -2.05 1.36 22.68
C SER A 637 -2.02 -0.17 22.69
N LYS A 638 -2.32 -0.76 23.83
CA LYS A 638 -2.48 -2.23 23.98
C LYS A 638 -3.91 -2.69 23.70
N GLN A 639 -4.78 -1.79 23.30
CA GLN A 639 -6.13 -2.19 22.92
C GLN A 639 -6.11 -2.78 21.50
N PRO A 640 -6.81 -3.91 21.27
CA PRO A 640 -6.93 -4.47 19.95
C PRO A 640 -7.68 -3.50 19.04
N ALA A 641 -7.19 -3.31 17.84
CA ALA A 641 -7.89 -2.52 16.83
C ALA A 641 -9.15 -3.26 16.34
N GLN A 642 -9.12 -4.60 16.37
CA GLN A 642 -10.21 -5.44 15.94
C GLN A 642 -10.47 -6.60 16.90
N ASP A 643 -11.74 -6.93 17.12
CA ASP A 643 -12.14 -8.12 17.88
C ASP A 643 -12.04 -9.37 17.00
N VAL A 644 -11.19 -10.32 17.39
CA VAL A 644 -11.00 -11.58 16.71
C VAL A 644 -11.48 -12.73 17.56
N THR A 645 -12.28 -13.61 16.96
CA THR A 645 -12.73 -14.85 17.62
C THR A 645 -12.25 -16.05 16.80
N VAL A 646 -11.86 -17.13 17.49
CA VAL A 646 -11.42 -18.36 16.86
C VAL A 646 -12.35 -19.48 17.32
N ALA A 647 -13.00 -20.16 16.36
CA ALA A 647 -14.03 -21.19 16.63
C ALA A 647 -15.11 -20.72 17.62
N GLY A 648 -15.52 -19.42 17.50
CA GLY A 648 -16.53 -18.81 18.36
C GLY A 648 -16.08 -18.44 19.78
N SER A 649 -14.80 -18.66 20.11
CA SER A 649 -14.24 -18.35 21.43
C SER A 649 -13.23 -17.20 21.31
N ARG A 650 -13.12 -16.36 22.35
CA ARG A 650 -12.07 -15.33 22.41
C ARG A 650 -10.73 -15.99 22.73
N PRO A 651 -9.70 -15.87 21.89
CA PRO A 651 -8.37 -16.39 22.16
C PRO A 651 -7.65 -15.50 23.21
N ARG A 652 -6.55 -16.01 23.74
CA ARG A 652 -5.63 -15.15 24.50
C ARG A 652 -4.88 -14.28 23.49
N THR A 653 -5.08 -12.96 23.57
CA THR A 653 -4.54 -12.02 22.59
C THR A 653 -3.42 -11.16 23.19
N THR A 654 -2.34 -11.02 22.45
CA THR A 654 -1.32 -9.98 22.65
C THR A 654 -1.55 -8.92 21.56
N ASN A 655 -1.60 -7.65 21.93
CA ASN A 655 -1.88 -6.56 20.98
C ASN A 655 -0.82 -5.48 21.10
N GLU A 656 -0.45 -4.92 19.95
CA GLU A 656 0.33 -3.70 19.87
C GLU A 656 -0.25 -2.84 18.73
N THR A 657 -0.83 -1.71 19.09
CA THR A 657 -1.47 -0.79 18.15
C THR A 657 -0.68 0.51 18.11
N ALA A 658 -0.12 0.83 16.94
CA ALA A 658 0.51 2.10 16.66
C ALA A 658 -0.51 3.09 16.10
N VAL A 659 -0.58 4.29 16.64
CA VAL A 659 -1.36 5.41 16.12
C VAL A 659 -0.38 6.43 15.57
N VAL A 660 -0.45 6.69 14.28
CA VAL A 660 0.49 7.52 13.54
C VAL A 660 -0.21 8.80 13.08
N LEU A 661 0.30 9.95 13.54
CA LEU A 661 -0.21 11.27 13.18
C LEU A 661 0.88 12.08 12.49
N PRO A 662 0.79 12.37 11.18
CA PRO A 662 1.65 13.35 10.53
C PRO A 662 1.42 14.75 11.14
N LEU A 663 2.51 15.46 11.36
CA LEU A 663 2.46 16.83 11.86
C LEU A 663 2.67 17.82 10.70
N GLN A 664 1.68 18.68 10.49
CA GLN A 664 1.82 19.77 9.54
C GLN A 664 2.67 20.89 10.15
N VAL A 665 3.75 21.26 9.45
CA VAL A 665 4.54 22.44 9.81
C VAL A 665 3.80 23.68 9.34
N THR A 666 3.24 24.43 10.26
CA THR A 666 2.39 25.60 9.98
C THR A 666 3.17 26.84 9.58
N GLY A 667 4.48 26.85 9.78
CA GLY A 667 5.32 27.96 9.38
C GLY A 667 6.80 27.78 9.76
N ILE A 668 7.66 28.29 8.90
CA ILE A 668 9.11 28.40 9.12
C ILE A 668 9.37 29.85 9.53
N GLY A 669 9.71 30.05 10.78
CA GLY A 669 10.09 31.34 11.36
C GLY A 669 11.60 31.56 11.34
N ALA A 670 12.04 32.63 12.03
CA ALA A 670 13.44 33.05 12.04
C ALA A 670 14.40 31.92 12.45
N GLY A 671 15.53 31.85 11.77
CA GLY A 671 16.61 30.88 12.01
C GLY A 671 17.02 30.10 10.78
N VAL A 672 17.79 29.04 11.02
CA VAL A 672 18.28 28.17 9.95
C VAL A 672 17.18 27.18 9.56
N VAL A 673 17.00 26.98 8.27
CA VAL A 673 16.16 25.93 7.67
C VAL A 673 17.04 24.68 7.50
N PRO A 674 16.81 23.61 8.27
CA PRO A 674 17.56 22.37 8.14
C PRO A 674 17.29 21.66 6.80
N ALA A 675 18.28 20.91 6.31
CA ALA A 675 18.09 20.03 5.16
C ALA A 675 16.94 19.03 5.43
N GLY A 676 16.16 18.76 4.41
CA GLY A 676 15.01 17.83 4.49
C GLY A 676 13.68 18.44 4.93
N MET A 677 13.68 19.67 5.46
CA MET A 677 12.43 20.36 5.86
C MET A 677 11.70 21.02 4.69
N VAL A 678 12.45 21.44 3.67
CA VAL A 678 11.90 21.99 2.42
C VAL A 678 12.43 21.15 1.27
N LEU A 679 11.56 20.35 0.70
CA LEU A 679 11.90 19.43 -0.39
C LEU A 679 11.61 20.06 -1.74
N SER A 680 12.37 19.61 -2.75
CA SER A 680 12.02 19.88 -4.13
C SER A 680 10.76 19.08 -4.52
N ARG A 681 9.98 19.70 -5.37
CA ARG A 681 8.89 19.05 -6.11
C ARG A 681 9.27 19.01 -7.58
N PHE A 682 9.14 17.86 -8.22
CA PHE A 682 9.25 17.79 -9.67
C PHE A 682 8.07 18.54 -10.31
N THR A 683 8.40 19.43 -11.25
CA THR A 683 7.39 20.20 -11.99
C THR A 683 7.34 19.88 -13.46
N ASP A 684 8.44 19.40 -14.03
CA ASP A 684 8.50 18.85 -15.39
C ASP A 684 9.67 17.87 -15.51
N ILE A 685 9.49 16.82 -16.32
CA ILE A 685 10.52 15.86 -16.72
C ILE A 685 10.39 15.69 -18.23
N ASN A 686 11.38 16.15 -18.97
CA ASN A 686 11.37 16.14 -20.42
C ASN A 686 12.65 15.52 -20.96
N GLY A 687 12.51 14.50 -21.81
CA GLY A 687 13.59 13.73 -22.41
C GLY A 687 13.57 12.24 -22.06
N ASP A 688 14.58 11.51 -22.53
CA ASP A 688 14.69 10.08 -22.28
C ASP A 688 15.15 9.81 -20.86
N SER A 689 14.24 9.32 -20.04
CA SER A 689 14.50 8.99 -18.65
C SER A 689 13.82 7.68 -18.24
N GLN A 690 14.39 7.02 -17.24
CA GLN A 690 13.84 5.80 -16.66
C GLN A 690 13.68 5.99 -15.15
N PRO A 691 12.61 5.47 -14.53
CA PRO A 691 12.50 5.48 -13.08
C PRO A 691 13.64 4.64 -12.48
N ALA A 692 14.35 5.20 -11.51
CA ALA A 692 15.45 4.53 -10.82
C ALA A 692 15.04 4.03 -9.44
N GLN A 693 14.31 4.86 -8.71
CA GLN A 693 13.80 4.64 -7.36
C GLN A 693 12.55 5.50 -7.20
N PRO A 694 11.70 5.27 -6.19
CA PRO A 694 10.63 6.20 -5.87
C PRO A 694 11.17 7.64 -5.75
N GLY A 695 10.61 8.56 -6.52
CA GLY A 695 11.04 9.96 -6.55
C GLY A 695 12.39 10.24 -7.22
N ALA A 696 12.94 9.30 -8.00
CA ALA A 696 14.17 9.52 -8.77
C ALA A 696 14.06 8.99 -10.21
N VAL A 697 14.74 9.68 -11.13
CA VAL A 697 14.82 9.28 -12.54
C VAL A 697 16.28 9.24 -13.00
N VAL A 698 16.63 8.27 -13.82
CA VAL A 698 17.89 8.24 -14.57
C VAL A 698 17.62 8.84 -15.94
N MET A 699 18.35 9.87 -16.29
CA MET A 699 18.18 10.59 -17.56
C MET A 699 19.52 10.64 -18.32
N GLN A 700 19.48 10.37 -19.62
CA GLN A 700 20.66 10.54 -20.48
C GLN A 700 20.66 11.92 -21.16
N ASN A 701 19.52 12.32 -21.70
CA ASN A 701 19.34 13.61 -22.37
C ASN A 701 17.99 14.19 -21.95
N GLY A 702 17.97 15.49 -21.68
CA GLY A 702 16.73 16.18 -21.32
C GLY A 702 16.88 17.11 -20.12
N THR A 703 15.76 17.49 -19.56
CA THR A 703 15.68 18.43 -18.44
C THR A 703 14.76 17.93 -17.34
N VAL A 704 15.13 18.21 -16.11
CA VAL A 704 14.29 18.02 -14.91
C VAL A 704 14.10 19.39 -14.28
N SER A 705 12.86 19.74 -13.99
CA SER A 705 12.50 21.00 -13.34
C SER A 705 11.99 20.74 -11.93
N TYR A 706 12.43 21.57 -11.01
CA TYR A 706 12.10 21.52 -9.59
C TYR A 706 11.52 22.82 -9.10
N ASP A 707 10.62 22.73 -8.13
CA ASP A 707 10.09 23.84 -7.37
C ASP A 707 10.31 23.61 -5.87
N PHE A 708 10.74 24.64 -5.15
CA PHE A 708 10.89 24.66 -3.70
C PHE A 708 9.96 25.74 -3.15
N ALA A 709 8.94 25.33 -2.44
CA ALA A 709 7.92 26.22 -1.88
C ALA A 709 7.92 26.14 -0.34
N PRO A 710 8.78 26.89 0.36
CA PRO A 710 8.79 26.88 1.82
C PRO A 710 7.51 27.53 2.35
N VAL A 711 6.93 26.94 3.39
CA VAL A 711 5.81 27.55 4.12
C VAL A 711 6.41 28.47 5.18
N LEU A 712 6.55 29.75 4.87
CA LEU A 712 7.10 30.73 5.80
C LEU A 712 6.04 31.17 6.81
N ALA A 713 6.47 31.45 8.05
CA ALA A 713 5.59 32.06 9.04
C ALA A 713 5.19 33.49 8.62
N PRO A 714 4.01 33.98 9.01
CA PRO A 714 3.58 35.33 8.68
C PRO A 714 4.62 36.39 9.10
N GLY A 715 5.03 37.22 8.12
CA GLY A 715 6.04 38.26 8.35
C GLY A 715 7.49 37.79 8.25
N SER A 716 7.75 36.51 8.02
CA SER A 716 9.10 35.98 7.82
C SER A 716 9.52 36.01 6.36
N HIS A 717 10.82 36.16 6.12
CA HIS A 717 11.44 36.23 4.79
C HIS A 717 12.61 35.25 4.68
N LEU A 718 12.75 34.60 3.52
CA LEU A 718 13.91 33.76 3.22
C LEU A 718 15.06 34.65 2.68
N ASP A 719 16.05 34.90 3.51
CA ASP A 719 17.16 35.85 3.18
C ASP A 719 18.23 35.18 2.33
N SER A 720 18.50 33.90 2.61
CA SER A 720 19.48 33.12 1.85
C SER A 720 18.95 31.72 1.63
N ALA A 721 19.30 31.16 0.48
CA ALA A 721 18.95 29.79 0.13
C ALA A 721 20.15 29.07 -0.50
N SER A 722 20.22 27.78 -0.24
CA SER A 722 21.12 26.85 -0.92
C SER A 722 20.37 25.55 -1.23
N ILE A 723 20.66 24.97 -2.39
CA ILE A 723 20.15 23.69 -2.82
C ILE A 723 21.14 22.62 -2.37
N ASP A 724 20.68 21.73 -1.52
CA ASP A 724 21.48 20.61 -1.01
C ASP A 724 21.07 19.32 -1.74
N SER A 725 21.98 18.81 -2.55
CA SER A 725 21.84 17.55 -3.32
C SER A 725 22.69 16.40 -2.76
N THR A 726 23.27 16.55 -1.58
CA THR A 726 24.14 15.53 -0.97
C THR A 726 23.40 14.22 -0.69
N TYR A 727 22.09 14.30 -0.47
CA TYR A 727 21.21 13.16 -0.17
C TYR A 727 20.47 12.63 -1.40
N ALA A 728 20.48 13.37 -2.51
CA ALA A 728 19.86 12.93 -3.75
C ALA A 728 20.72 11.84 -4.36
N GLY A 729 20.43 10.58 -4.10
CA GLY A 729 20.93 9.32 -4.75
C GLY A 729 22.21 9.29 -5.60
N GLY A 730 22.84 10.41 -5.81
CA GLY A 730 23.97 10.59 -6.72
C GLY A 730 25.32 10.07 -6.21
N LYS A 731 25.44 9.60 -4.98
CA LYS A 731 26.63 8.89 -4.50
C LYS A 731 26.67 7.39 -4.82
N GLY A 732 25.69 6.88 -5.54
CA GLY A 732 25.78 5.61 -6.25
C GLY A 732 26.65 5.68 -7.50
N GLN A 733 27.45 6.72 -7.67
CA GLN A 733 28.54 6.70 -8.64
C GLN A 733 29.49 5.59 -8.27
N VAL A 734 29.59 4.60 -9.12
CA VAL A 734 30.69 3.66 -9.18
C VAL A 734 31.96 4.48 -9.03
N PRO A 735 32.85 4.21 -8.05
CA PRO A 735 34.11 4.93 -7.92
C PRO A 735 34.83 4.94 -9.27
N GLY A 736 35.08 6.11 -9.84
CA GLY A 736 35.72 6.28 -11.14
C GLY A 736 34.85 6.84 -12.27
N SER A 737 33.54 7.08 -12.04
CA SER A 737 32.73 7.79 -13.03
C SER A 737 33.14 9.27 -13.10
N PRO A 738 33.31 9.86 -14.31
CA PRO A 738 33.66 11.26 -14.44
C PRO A 738 32.58 12.14 -13.82
N THR A 739 32.99 13.20 -13.13
CA THR A 739 32.13 14.25 -12.59
C THR A 739 31.31 14.83 -13.73
N GLN A 740 30.00 14.56 -13.73
CA GLN A 740 29.12 15.05 -14.79
C GLN A 740 28.92 16.55 -14.63
N THR A 741 29.21 17.30 -15.68
CA THR A 741 28.90 18.72 -15.74
C THR A 741 27.44 18.90 -16.10
N LEU A 742 26.58 18.96 -15.09
CA LEU A 742 25.16 19.27 -15.25
C LEU A 742 25.02 20.78 -15.51
N ARG A 743 24.22 21.14 -16.51
CA ARG A 743 23.83 22.53 -16.75
C ARG A 743 22.59 22.84 -15.95
N ALA A 744 22.64 23.83 -15.09
CA ALA A 744 21.49 24.24 -14.29
C ALA A 744 21.15 25.71 -14.53
N LYS A 745 19.89 26.04 -14.31
CA LYS A 745 19.34 27.39 -14.35
C LYS A 745 18.39 27.57 -13.18
N VAL A 746 18.32 28.79 -12.64
CA VAL A 746 17.32 29.19 -11.67
C VAL A 746 16.49 30.35 -12.21
N TRP A 747 15.24 30.45 -11.74
CA TRP A 747 14.35 31.52 -12.17
C TRP A 747 14.63 32.81 -11.42
N ASP A 748 14.99 33.86 -12.14
CA ASP A 748 15.15 35.23 -11.61
C ASP A 748 13.76 35.90 -11.54
N TRP A 749 13.25 36.09 -10.33
CA TRP A 749 11.92 36.66 -10.09
C TRP A 749 11.81 38.14 -10.42
N GLN A 750 12.93 38.88 -10.41
CA GLN A 750 12.95 40.30 -10.74
C GLN A 750 12.89 40.51 -12.26
N ARG A 751 13.61 39.65 -13.01
CA ARG A 751 13.71 39.75 -14.48
C ARG A 751 12.69 38.86 -15.21
N SER A 752 12.01 38.00 -14.49
CA SER A 752 11.13 36.97 -15.07
C SER A 752 11.84 36.15 -16.16
N ALA A 753 13.07 35.69 -15.88
CA ALA A 753 13.91 34.99 -16.83
C ALA A 753 14.73 33.89 -16.13
N TRP A 754 15.10 32.86 -16.88
CA TRP A 754 16.03 31.85 -16.43
C TRP A 754 17.50 32.37 -16.50
N ILE A 755 18.20 32.25 -15.38
CA ILE A 755 19.64 32.61 -15.30
C ILE A 755 20.46 31.32 -15.00
N PRO A 756 21.71 31.25 -15.56
CA PRO A 756 22.58 30.10 -15.32
C PRO A 756 22.97 29.97 -13.85
N LEU A 757 23.06 28.73 -13.37
CA LEU A 757 23.52 28.38 -12.03
C LEU A 757 24.70 27.42 -12.10
N SER A 758 25.78 27.71 -11.37
CA SER A 758 26.88 26.77 -11.17
C SER A 758 26.45 25.69 -10.18
N TYR A 759 25.89 24.57 -10.69
CA TYR A 759 25.29 23.54 -9.90
C TYR A 759 26.32 22.49 -9.49
N ASN A 760 26.40 22.22 -8.20
CA ASN A 760 27.26 21.19 -7.61
C ASN A 760 26.44 19.92 -7.33
N ALA A 761 26.39 19.00 -8.29
CA ALA A 761 25.69 17.73 -8.14
C ALA A 761 26.32 16.88 -7.01
N GLY A 762 25.50 16.42 -6.06
CA GLY A 762 25.96 15.70 -4.87
C GLY A 762 26.61 16.58 -3.80
N GLY A 763 26.39 17.90 -3.87
CA GLY A 763 26.87 18.89 -2.91
C GLY A 763 25.85 19.98 -2.62
N VAL A 764 26.34 21.09 -2.07
CA VAL A 764 25.54 22.27 -1.76
C VAL A 764 25.80 23.35 -2.79
N THR A 765 24.75 23.95 -3.33
CA THR A 765 24.79 25.03 -4.30
C THR A 765 24.05 26.25 -3.77
N SER A 766 24.75 27.40 -3.64
CA SER A 766 24.13 28.66 -3.23
C SER A 766 23.19 29.20 -4.31
N VAL A 767 22.05 29.70 -3.93
CA VAL A 767 21.03 30.31 -4.80
C VAL A 767 21.22 31.81 -4.79
N PRO A 768 21.32 32.48 -5.96
CA PRO A 768 21.36 33.93 -6.02
C PRO A 768 20.10 34.57 -5.42
N SER A 769 20.21 35.67 -4.70
CA SER A 769 19.07 36.34 -4.06
C SER A 769 17.97 36.76 -5.03
N ALA A 770 18.32 37.12 -6.29
CA ALA A 770 17.30 37.38 -7.34
C ALA A 770 16.44 36.15 -7.71
N ALA A 771 16.91 34.95 -7.41
CA ALA A 771 16.19 33.71 -7.67
C ALA A 771 15.35 33.26 -6.48
N ILE A 772 15.35 33.96 -5.38
CA ILE A 772 14.42 33.74 -4.25
C ILE A 772 13.23 34.68 -4.45
N ASN A 773 12.02 34.11 -4.48
CA ASN A 773 10.79 34.90 -4.57
C ASN A 773 10.65 35.76 -3.30
N PRO A 774 10.62 37.10 -3.43
CA PRO A 774 10.56 37.94 -2.25
C PRO A 774 9.26 37.85 -1.45
N ALA A 775 8.17 37.36 -2.06
CA ALA A 775 6.88 37.21 -1.39
C ALA A 775 6.68 35.85 -0.72
N SER A 776 7.17 34.77 -1.35
CA SER A 776 6.90 33.38 -0.91
C SER A 776 8.14 32.62 -0.48
N GLY A 777 9.36 33.10 -0.78
CA GLY A 777 10.57 32.32 -0.61
C GLY A 777 10.76 31.21 -1.66
N GLU A 778 9.89 31.13 -2.66
CA GLU A 778 9.93 30.09 -3.71
C GLU A 778 11.21 30.18 -4.54
N VAL A 779 11.80 29.01 -4.83
CA VAL A 779 12.95 28.87 -5.72
C VAL A 779 12.62 27.85 -6.80
N ARG A 780 12.88 28.19 -8.08
CA ARG A 780 12.72 27.29 -9.22
C ARG A 780 14.06 26.93 -9.82
N LEU A 781 14.25 25.63 -10.06
CA LEU A 781 15.49 25.07 -10.60
C LEU A 781 15.17 24.21 -11.82
N GLU A 782 15.95 24.37 -12.89
CA GLU A 782 15.98 23.46 -14.04
C GLU A 782 17.39 22.90 -14.18
N VAL A 783 17.50 21.57 -14.30
CA VAL A 783 18.79 20.89 -14.48
C VAL A 783 18.71 20.06 -15.76
N ALA A 784 19.72 20.21 -16.63
CA ALA A 784 19.81 19.47 -17.89
C ALA A 784 20.89 18.39 -17.80
N ALA A 785 20.54 17.18 -18.26
CA ALA A 785 21.50 16.10 -18.52
C ALA A 785 22.30 16.38 -19.80
N GLY A 786 23.61 16.15 -19.76
CA GLY A 786 24.53 16.50 -20.84
C GLY A 786 25.20 15.30 -21.50
N GLY A 787 24.45 14.30 -22.01
CA GLY A 787 25.02 13.20 -22.83
C GLY A 787 25.63 12.03 -22.06
N SER A 788 25.59 12.02 -20.74
CA SER A 788 25.93 10.87 -19.88
C SER A 788 24.83 10.65 -18.86
N SER A 789 24.59 9.40 -18.47
CA SER A 789 23.51 9.05 -17.53
C SER A 789 23.68 9.79 -16.20
N ALA A 790 22.67 10.55 -15.81
CA ALA A 790 22.60 11.25 -14.55
C ALA A 790 21.36 10.79 -13.77
N VAL A 791 21.49 10.63 -12.45
CA VAL A 791 20.38 10.34 -11.56
C VAL A 791 19.87 11.64 -10.96
N PHE A 792 18.60 11.90 -11.15
CA PHE A 792 17.91 13.05 -10.56
C PHE A 792 16.95 12.51 -9.51
N GLY A 793 17.17 12.88 -8.26
CA GLY A 793 16.30 12.57 -7.13
C GLY A 793 15.82 13.83 -6.46
N GLN A 794 15.16 13.68 -5.32
CA GLN A 794 14.79 14.79 -4.47
C GLN A 794 16.03 15.53 -3.96
N VAL A 795 15.95 16.84 -4.00
CA VAL A 795 16.93 17.74 -3.39
C VAL A 795 16.23 18.61 -2.35
N THR A 796 16.98 19.15 -1.42
CA THR A 796 16.42 19.96 -0.34
C THR A 796 16.88 21.41 -0.44
N LEU A 797 16.03 22.33 0.04
CA LEU A 797 16.40 23.72 0.24
C LEU A 797 16.82 23.91 1.69
N THR A 798 17.97 24.52 1.89
CA THR A 798 18.47 25.03 3.16
C THR A 798 18.61 26.54 3.09
N GLY A 799 18.63 27.24 4.22
CA GLY A 799 18.74 28.67 4.20
C GLY A 799 18.60 29.33 5.56
N THR A 800 18.49 30.66 5.53
CA THR A 800 18.19 31.45 6.71
C THR A 800 16.92 32.25 6.52
N VAL A 801 16.11 32.31 7.54
CA VAL A 801 14.84 33.05 7.60
C VAL A 801 14.92 34.10 8.68
N THR A 802 14.43 35.33 8.40
CA THR A 802 14.30 36.45 9.35
C THR A 802 12.86 36.86 9.55
#